data_b376c8f037df60d8986959abca10cfcc
#
_entry.id   b376c8f037df60d8986959abca10cfcc
#
_cell.length_a   1.000
_cell.length_b   1.000
_cell.length_c   1.000
_cell.angle_alpha   90.00
_cell.angle_beta   90.00
_cell.angle_gamma   90.00
#
_symmetry.space_group_name_H-M   'P 1'
#
loop_
_entity.id
_entity.type
_entity.pdbx_description
1 polymer ?
#
loop_
_entity_poly.entity_id
_entity_poly.type
_entity_poly.pdbx_seq_one_letter_code
_entity_poly.pdbx_strand_id
1 'polypeptide(L)'
;MRNFLFWLIILMSVSVVNAQHTEVKGMVTDSITGEGLPYAAVILKGTSIGGATDGDGNFVFSIPDAPAVLQISYLGYDSKELQIAPKGKTIELYVRLAPSGITLNEVTVKPKREKYRKKDNPAVEFVRRLIDMRKENNPRDHDYYSYDHYEKMFFAKNDYTPKPKKTGKTGKFDFIGEFVDTLDNGITVLPVSEKEKVQTVYYRKSPRSEKRVVRGYKSSGIDEIFSSDGVQQFLGEVFRDIDIFKNDIPLFLQRFVSPLSTIGPNYYKYYLMDTLQVDGQRCVDLGFVPFNSETFGFTGHLYVRLDSTYFVQRAMLNVPKDINLNFVSRLTIQQDFKRMPDGTRIITKDDISVNFKLTERTKGMYARRLSIYTNHSFDSPHGEQLHVFDEQAPVITLQGSHRRTDDFWREIRPSEAQNRNPNSTEKLMARLKAVPVYRITMKTLSILVSGYVSTHREPEKSKFEFGPMNSTVNYNKLEGLRLRVGGTTTTAFSKRLFLDGYVAYGVKDEKMKYDALVEYSFNDRKEFRKEYPMHSLRFEYMYDINKLGQDYMYTSKDNMMLMIRRKQDNYISYLRQSELTYTREHYNGWSYNAILRNRREYATPYVSFQRIGAGGTLNPVDHYDMTALELRLRYGRNEKFYQTRNQRVPITFDALIFNVSHVMAKKDFLGSDYDYHRTDIGMQKRFWLSAFGYIDLIAKMGKVWTKVPYPLLILPNANLTYTIQPESYTNMNALEFINDEYASWDITYYMNGNLLNRLPLVKKLKWREVFCFRGLWGHLTDKNNPAKSGSEGLFCFPACTYEMGRAPYMEASAGIENIFNFLRIDYVWRLNYRNHPDIQKSGIRMTMALSF
;
A
#
# COMPACT_ATOMS: atom_id res chain seq x y z
N MET A 1 3.75 7.44 0.93
CA MET A 1 2.98 6.39 1.60
C MET A 1 3.42 6.21 3.08
N ARG A 2 4.71 6.04 3.35
CA ARG A 2 5.27 5.85 4.70
C ARG A 2 5.00 7.01 5.68
N ASN A 3 5.04 8.25 5.20
CA ASN A 3 4.76 9.43 6.00
C ASN A 3 3.25 9.65 6.27
N PHE A 4 2.38 9.21 5.38
CA PHE A 4 0.93 9.29 5.55
C PHE A 4 0.44 8.36 6.68
N LEU A 5 0.92 7.11 6.71
CA LEU A 5 0.60 6.19 7.80
C LEU A 5 1.18 6.65 9.15
N PHE A 6 2.39 7.20 9.15
CA PHE A 6 3.03 7.74 10.36
C PHE A 6 2.24 8.90 10.97
N TRP A 7 1.70 9.78 10.13
CA TRP A 7 0.92 10.93 10.59
C TRP A 7 -0.54 10.58 10.89
N LEU A 8 -1.13 9.61 10.22
CA LEU A 8 -2.42 9.02 10.62
C LEU A 8 -2.31 8.42 12.04
N ILE A 9 -1.17 7.84 12.33
CA ILE A 9 -0.81 7.28 13.64
C ILE A 9 -0.69 8.36 14.72
N ILE A 10 -0.06 9.51 14.42
CA ILE A 10 0.05 10.64 15.36
C ILE A 10 -1.32 11.28 15.64
N LEU A 11 -2.19 11.36 14.64
CA LEU A 11 -3.57 11.85 14.84
C LEU A 11 -4.38 10.94 15.78
N MET A 12 -4.05 9.65 15.84
CA MET A 12 -4.67 8.67 16.74
C MET A 12 -4.18 8.77 18.20
N SER A 13 -3.03 9.41 18.47
CA SER A 13 -2.37 9.37 19.78
C SER A 13 -2.85 10.43 20.79
N VAL A 14 -3.71 11.37 20.40
CA VAL A 14 -4.18 12.43 21.31
C VAL A 14 -5.54 12.08 21.91
N SER A 15 -5.54 11.39 23.00
CA SER A 15 -6.39 11.49 24.20
C SER A 15 -6.62 10.12 24.88
N VAL A 16 -6.14 9.99 26.08
CA VAL A 16 -6.54 8.95 27.04
C VAL A 16 -7.79 9.45 27.76
N VAL A 17 -8.94 8.85 27.48
CA VAL A 17 -10.15 8.99 28.30
C VAL A 17 -10.79 7.61 28.43
N ASN A 18 -10.96 7.14 29.65
CA ASN A 18 -11.61 5.88 29.99
C ASN A 18 -13.10 5.95 29.66
N ALA A 19 -13.59 5.08 28.78
CA ALA A 19 -15.01 4.75 28.67
C ALA A 19 -15.25 3.40 29.34
N GLN A 20 -16.36 3.30 30.07
CA GLN A 20 -16.73 2.08 30.74
C GLN A 20 -17.35 1.09 29.74
N HIS A 21 -16.57 0.11 29.30
CA HIS A 21 -17.02 -1.10 28.68
C HIS A 21 -16.81 -2.24 29.68
N THR A 22 -17.76 -3.14 29.72
CA THR A 22 -17.58 -4.38 30.45
C THR A 22 -16.84 -5.37 29.58
N GLU A 23 -15.66 -5.79 30.01
CA GLU A 23 -14.95 -6.89 29.39
C GLU A 23 -15.53 -8.21 29.92
N VAL A 24 -16.02 -9.06 29.01
CA VAL A 24 -16.44 -10.42 29.33
C VAL A 24 -15.34 -11.38 28.91
N LYS A 25 -14.77 -12.06 29.87
CA LYS A 25 -13.76 -13.09 29.65
C LYS A 25 -14.19 -14.37 30.35
N GLY A 26 -13.74 -15.49 29.86
CA GLY A 26 -14.09 -16.74 30.49
C GLY A 26 -13.61 -17.96 29.74
N MET A 27 -14.09 -19.10 30.16
CA MET A 27 -13.74 -20.39 29.59
C MET A 27 -15.02 -21.22 29.37
N VAL A 28 -15.12 -21.84 28.21
CA VAL A 28 -16.17 -22.83 27.91
C VAL A 28 -15.57 -24.21 28.01
N THR A 29 -16.19 -25.05 28.84
CA THR A 29 -15.67 -26.41 29.11
C THR A 29 -16.78 -27.44 28.89
N ASP A 30 -16.35 -28.66 28.59
CA ASP A 30 -17.25 -29.84 28.62
C ASP A 30 -17.70 -30.12 30.06
N SER A 31 -18.98 -30.34 30.26
CA SER A 31 -19.55 -30.58 31.61
C SER A 31 -19.14 -31.92 32.21
N ILE A 32 -18.73 -32.91 31.40
CA ILE A 32 -18.38 -34.26 31.82
C ILE A 32 -16.86 -34.38 32.04
N THR A 33 -16.05 -33.89 31.06
CA THR A 33 -14.59 -34.04 31.09
C THR A 33 -13.86 -32.89 31.76
N GLY A 34 -14.51 -31.71 31.87
CA GLY A 34 -13.91 -30.47 32.39
C GLY A 34 -12.90 -29.82 31.46
N GLU A 35 -12.68 -30.37 30.26
CA GLU A 35 -11.75 -29.83 29.30
C GLU A 35 -12.31 -28.60 28.57
N GLY A 36 -11.47 -27.64 28.23
CA GLY A 36 -11.87 -26.47 27.45
C GLY A 36 -12.39 -26.85 26.05
N LEU A 37 -13.51 -26.26 25.62
CA LEU A 37 -14.09 -26.48 24.31
C LEU A 37 -13.51 -25.45 23.32
N PRO A 38 -12.60 -25.85 22.41
CA PRO A 38 -12.00 -24.95 21.47
C PRO A 38 -13.00 -24.52 20.40
N TYR A 39 -12.99 -23.24 20.06
CA TYR A 39 -13.81 -22.64 19.00
C TYR A 39 -15.33 -22.71 19.24
N ALA A 40 -15.76 -22.83 20.49
CA ALA A 40 -17.16 -22.68 20.86
C ALA A 40 -17.61 -21.24 20.55
N ALA A 41 -18.78 -21.09 19.92
CA ALA A 41 -19.32 -19.77 19.62
C ALA A 41 -19.89 -19.13 20.90
N VAL A 42 -19.46 -17.90 21.21
CA VAL A 42 -19.96 -17.09 22.33
C VAL A 42 -20.43 -15.77 21.76
N ILE A 43 -21.76 -15.60 21.61
CA ILE A 43 -22.35 -14.49 20.87
C ILE A 43 -23.41 -13.80 21.74
N LEU A 44 -23.45 -12.47 21.69
CA LEU A 44 -24.52 -11.70 22.29
C LEU A 44 -25.82 -11.91 21.46
N LYS A 45 -26.85 -12.51 22.05
CA LYS A 45 -28.06 -12.89 21.34
C LYS A 45 -28.72 -11.71 20.63
N GLY A 46 -28.97 -11.87 19.33
CA GLY A 46 -29.54 -10.83 18.47
C GLY A 46 -28.55 -9.79 17.96
N THR A 47 -27.23 -9.98 18.16
CA THR A 47 -26.18 -9.08 17.67
C THR A 47 -25.03 -9.86 17.01
N SER A 48 -24.14 -9.16 16.35
CA SER A 48 -22.87 -9.72 15.85
C SER A 48 -21.72 -9.59 16.85
N ILE A 49 -22.00 -9.23 18.11
CA ILE A 49 -20.97 -9.07 19.16
C ILE A 49 -20.69 -10.44 19.77
N GLY A 50 -19.45 -10.87 19.74
CA GLY A 50 -19.02 -12.14 20.27
C GLY A 50 -17.79 -12.66 19.56
N GLY A 51 -17.44 -13.90 19.77
CA GLY A 51 -16.30 -14.58 19.17
C GLY A 51 -16.35 -16.08 19.39
N ALA A 52 -15.34 -16.79 18.90
CA ALA A 52 -15.12 -18.18 19.25
C ALA A 52 -14.08 -18.26 20.37
N THR A 53 -14.16 -19.32 21.19
CA THR A 53 -13.11 -19.64 22.17
C THR A 53 -11.79 -19.99 21.48
N ASP A 54 -10.67 -19.77 22.15
CA ASP A 54 -9.34 -20.18 21.68
C ASP A 54 -9.15 -21.71 21.75
N GLY A 55 -7.95 -22.19 21.45
CA GLY A 55 -7.62 -23.63 21.49
C GLY A 55 -7.75 -24.29 22.85
N ASP A 56 -7.79 -23.51 23.93
CA ASP A 56 -7.91 -23.97 25.31
C ASP A 56 -9.31 -23.71 25.89
N GLY A 57 -10.24 -23.20 25.05
CA GLY A 57 -11.60 -22.92 25.44
C GLY A 57 -11.83 -21.54 26.07
N ASN A 58 -10.83 -20.63 26.07
CA ASN A 58 -10.97 -19.29 26.64
C ASN A 58 -11.54 -18.31 25.63
N PHE A 59 -12.29 -17.31 26.10
CA PHE A 59 -12.79 -16.22 25.30
C PHE A 59 -12.65 -14.88 26.02
N VAL A 60 -12.49 -13.81 25.24
CA VAL A 60 -12.47 -12.42 25.72
C VAL A 60 -13.08 -11.52 24.66
N PHE A 61 -14.08 -10.73 25.02
CA PHE A 61 -14.64 -9.67 24.19
C PHE A 61 -15.31 -8.60 25.03
N SER A 62 -15.51 -7.42 24.47
CA SER A 62 -16.13 -6.28 25.16
C SER A 62 -17.59 -6.14 24.75
N ILE A 63 -18.45 -5.87 25.71
CA ILE A 63 -19.89 -5.65 25.50
C ILE A 63 -20.28 -4.25 26.00
N PRO A 64 -21.36 -3.65 25.45
CA PRO A 64 -21.96 -2.44 26.04
C PRO A 64 -22.44 -2.66 27.47
N ASP A 65 -22.44 -1.61 28.30
CA ASP A 65 -22.94 -1.62 29.68
C ASP A 65 -24.49 -1.65 29.74
N ALA A 66 -25.10 -2.66 29.09
CA ALA A 66 -26.52 -2.89 29.10
C ALA A 66 -26.82 -4.37 29.40
N PRO A 67 -27.92 -4.71 30.08
CA PRO A 67 -28.34 -6.09 30.29
C PRO A 67 -28.43 -6.81 28.95
N ALA A 68 -27.81 -7.97 28.83
CA ALA A 68 -27.72 -8.72 27.59
C ALA A 68 -27.72 -10.24 27.84
N VAL A 69 -28.07 -11.00 26.82
CA VAL A 69 -28.05 -12.47 26.84
C VAL A 69 -26.91 -12.98 26.01
N LEU A 70 -25.99 -13.73 26.61
CA LEU A 70 -24.94 -14.47 25.90
C LEU A 70 -25.47 -15.83 25.49
N GLN A 71 -25.36 -16.15 24.20
CA GLN A 71 -25.63 -17.48 23.67
C GLN A 71 -24.31 -18.18 23.42
N ILE A 72 -24.12 -19.31 24.04
CA ILE A 72 -22.92 -20.15 23.89
C ILE A 72 -23.33 -21.45 23.22
N SER A 73 -22.72 -21.82 22.13
CA SER A 73 -23.02 -23.03 21.38
C SER A 73 -21.73 -23.71 20.90
N TYR A 74 -21.78 -25.04 20.89
CA TYR A 74 -20.70 -25.87 20.36
C TYR A 74 -21.25 -27.13 19.73
N LEU A 75 -20.67 -27.61 18.63
CA LEU A 75 -21.18 -28.76 17.89
C LEU A 75 -21.19 -30.01 18.76
N GLY A 76 -22.38 -30.67 18.81
CA GLY A 76 -22.59 -31.86 19.65
C GLY A 76 -22.87 -31.56 21.11
N TYR A 77 -23.13 -30.28 21.45
CA TYR A 77 -23.48 -29.85 22.80
C TYR A 77 -24.77 -29.03 22.80
N ASP A 78 -25.50 -29.08 23.91
CA ASP A 78 -26.65 -28.24 24.11
C ASP A 78 -26.23 -26.77 24.25
N SER A 79 -26.88 -25.91 23.49
CA SER A 79 -26.61 -24.48 23.57
C SER A 79 -27.08 -23.89 24.90
N LYS A 80 -26.32 -22.98 25.49
CA LYS A 80 -26.62 -22.33 26.77
C LYS A 80 -26.77 -20.85 26.61
N GLU A 81 -27.81 -20.27 27.22
CA GLU A 81 -28.03 -18.84 27.29
C GLU A 81 -27.77 -18.35 28.72
N LEU A 82 -27.00 -17.29 28.86
CA LEU A 82 -26.67 -16.66 30.12
C LEU A 82 -27.05 -15.18 30.09
N GLN A 83 -27.89 -14.78 31.05
CA GLN A 83 -28.18 -13.37 31.26
C GLN A 83 -27.00 -12.71 31.97
N ILE A 84 -26.49 -11.62 31.44
CA ILE A 84 -25.40 -10.81 32.01
C ILE A 84 -25.89 -9.38 32.22
N ALA A 85 -25.57 -8.83 33.39
CA ALA A 85 -25.84 -7.44 33.72
C ALA A 85 -24.51 -6.71 33.94
N PRO A 86 -23.98 -6.03 32.91
CA PRO A 86 -22.73 -5.31 33.00
C PRO A 86 -22.83 -4.16 34.01
N LYS A 87 -21.79 -3.96 34.81
CA LYS A 87 -21.66 -2.85 35.76
C LYS A 87 -20.31 -2.13 35.63
N GLY A 88 -19.79 -2.00 34.39
CA GLY A 88 -18.52 -1.33 34.15
C GLY A 88 -17.26 -2.04 34.66
N LYS A 89 -17.38 -3.32 35.05
CA LYS A 89 -16.27 -4.17 35.52
C LYS A 89 -16.11 -5.40 34.65
N THR A 90 -14.92 -5.98 34.65
CA THR A 90 -14.65 -7.27 33.99
C THR A 90 -15.55 -8.36 34.56
N ILE A 91 -16.26 -9.08 33.70
CA ILE A 91 -17.09 -10.24 34.06
C ILE A 91 -16.31 -11.50 33.69
N GLU A 92 -16.05 -12.36 34.65
CA GLU A 92 -15.46 -13.69 34.41
C GLU A 92 -16.55 -14.75 34.38
N LEU A 93 -16.62 -15.55 33.31
CA LEU A 93 -17.63 -16.58 33.11
C LEU A 93 -16.97 -17.94 32.89
N TYR A 94 -17.37 -18.90 33.67
CA TYR A 94 -17.03 -20.32 33.46
C TYR A 94 -18.28 -21.07 33.01
N VAL A 95 -18.32 -21.43 31.74
CA VAL A 95 -19.49 -22.06 31.13
C VAL A 95 -19.24 -23.52 30.86
N ARG A 96 -20.14 -24.38 31.40
CA ARG A 96 -20.09 -25.81 31.08
C ARG A 96 -21.22 -26.14 30.13
N LEU A 97 -20.90 -26.72 28.97
CA LEU A 97 -21.85 -27.22 27.99
C LEU A 97 -22.00 -28.74 28.18
N ALA A 98 -23.24 -29.20 28.14
CA ALA A 98 -23.53 -30.62 28.16
C ALA A 98 -23.58 -31.19 26.75
N PRO A 99 -22.98 -32.34 26.47
CA PRO A 99 -23.14 -33.03 25.20
C PRO A 99 -24.61 -33.28 24.90
N SER A 100 -25.08 -32.93 23.67
CA SER A 100 -26.50 -33.14 23.29
C SER A 100 -26.79 -34.63 23.16
N GLY A 101 -27.71 -35.13 24.01
CA GLY A 101 -28.05 -36.53 24.03
C GLY A 101 -28.94 -36.94 22.85
N ILE A 102 -28.39 -37.54 21.82
CA ILE A 102 -29.12 -38.45 20.95
C ILE A 102 -29.09 -39.79 21.67
N THR A 103 -30.23 -40.22 22.25
CA THR A 103 -30.43 -41.52 22.89
C THR A 103 -30.24 -42.63 21.85
N LEU A 104 -29.07 -43.23 21.80
CA LEU A 104 -28.80 -44.58 21.30
C LEU A 104 -28.13 -45.33 22.42
N ASN A 105 -28.73 -46.53 22.73
CA ASN A 105 -28.41 -47.41 23.83
C ASN A 105 -26.91 -47.52 24.18
N GLU A 106 -26.69 -47.40 25.47
CA GLU A 106 -25.58 -47.73 26.33
C GLU A 106 -24.37 -48.44 25.71
N VAL A 107 -23.33 -47.67 25.31
CA VAL A 107 -21.94 -48.09 25.44
C VAL A 107 -21.21 -46.85 25.94
N THR A 108 -20.76 -46.92 27.22
CA THR A 108 -19.94 -45.88 27.84
C THR A 108 -18.56 -45.84 27.18
N VAL A 109 -18.44 -45.11 26.09
CA VAL A 109 -17.12 -44.77 25.50
C VAL A 109 -16.82 -43.34 25.93
N LYS A 110 -15.84 -43.17 26.83
CA LYS A 110 -15.21 -41.89 27.11
C LYS A 110 -14.72 -41.31 25.81
N PRO A 111 -15.21 -40.14 25.31
CA PRO A 111 -14.70 -39.56 24.08
C PRO A 111 -13.27 -39.07 24.35
N LYS A 112 -12.26 -39.78 23.86
CA LYS A 112 -10.93 -39.23 23.69
C LYS A 112 -11.05 -38.05 22.74
N ARG A 113 -10.44 -36.90 23.09
CA ARG A 113 -10.23 -35.77 22.15
C ARG A 113 -9.66 -36.32 20.86
N GLU A 114 -10.48 -36.46 19.82
CA GLU A 114 -9.98 -36.82 18.50
C GLU A 114 -9.25 -35.57 17.98
N LYS A 115 -7.94 -35.68 17.82
CA LYS A 115 -7.16 -34.67 17.09
C LYS A 115 -7.81 -34.50 15.73
N TYR A 116 -8.05 -33.23 15.29
CA TYR A 116 -8.53 -32.95 13.96
C TYR A 116 -7.78 -33.81 12.92
N ARG A 117 -8.51 -34.67 12.23
CA ARG A 117 -7.99 -35.53 11.17
C ARG A 117 -8.48 -34.97 9.86
N LYS A 118 -7.55 -34.76 8.91
CA LYS A 118 -7.87 -34.31 7.56
C LYS A 118 -8.35 -35.46 6.68
N LYS A 119 -7.80 -36.66 6.88
CA LYS A 119 -8.16 -37.87 6.16
C LYS A 119 -9.53 -38.34 6.63
N ASP A 120 -10.40 -38.67 5.67
CA ASP A 120 -11.75 -39.20 5.90
C ASP A 120 -12.66 -38.21 6.69
N ASN A 121 -12.40 -36.91 6.56
CA ASN A 121 -13.19 -35.86 7.20
C ASN A 121 -14.29 -35.36 6.24
N PRO A 122 -15.58 -35.52 6.55
CA PRO A 122 -16.69 -35.11 5.69
C PRO A 122 -16.68 -33.62 5.33
N ALA A 123 -16.24 -32.73 6.25
CA ALA A 123 -16.13 -31.32 6.00
C ALA A 123 -15.03 -30.99 4.95
N VAL A 124 -13.93 -31.74 4.97
CA VAL A 124 -12.86 -31.60 3.99
C VAL A 124 -13.30 -32.10 2.61
N GLU A 125 -14.07 -33.20 2.56
CA GLU A 125 -14.63 -33.69 1.31
C GLU A 125 -15.67 -32.71 0.74
N PHE A 126 -16.56 -32.20 1.57
CA PHE A 126 -17.54 -31.18 1.21
C PHE A 126 -16.86 -29.92 0.63
N VAL A 127 -15.83 -29.39 1.29
CA VAL A 127 -15.14 -28.21 0.80
C VAL A 127 -14.37 -28.46 -0.50
N ARG A 128 -13.83 -29.67 -0.72
CA ARG A 128 -13.18 -30.01 -2.00
C ARG A 128 -14.17 -29.91 -3.15
N ARG A 129 -15.38 -30.49 -3.01
CA ARG A 129 -16.43 -30.35 -4.02
C ARG A 129 -16.82 -28.89 -4.24
N LEU A 130 -16.93 -28.11 -3.19
CA LEU A 130 -17.21 -26.67 -3.27
C LEU A 130 -16.09 -25.91 -4.01
N ILE A 131 -14.82 -26.27 -3.79
CA ILE A 131 -13.67 -25.70 -4.49
C ILE A 131 -13.68 -26.07 -5.98
N ASP A 132 -14.02 -27.30 -6.31
CA ASP A 132 -14.10 -27.74 -7.72
C ASP A 132 -15.18 -26.97 -8.48
N MET A 133 -16.33 -26.74 -7.86
CA MET A 133 -17.46 -26.02 -8.47
C MET A 133 -17.34 -24.49 -8.42
N ARG A 134 -16.36 -23.93 -7.70
CA ARG A 134 -16.25 -22.46 -7.52
C ARG A 134 -16.04 -21.67 -8.80
N LYS A 135 -15.52 -22.28 -9.86
CA LYS A 135 -15.30 -21.63 -11.15
C LYS A 135 -16.54 -21.60 -12.03
N GLU A 136 -17.49 -22.44 -11.74
CA GLU A 136 -18.77 -22.49 -12.46
C GLU A 136 -19.63 -21.28 -12.14
N ASN A 137 -20.50 -20.94 -13.07
CA ASN A 137 -21.50 -19.89 -12.88
C ASN A 137 -20.92 -18.49 -12.58
N ASN A 138 -19.75 -18.18 -13.16
CA ASN A 138 -19.14 -16.86 -13.00
C ASN A 138 -19.83 -15.84 -13.91
N PRO A 139 -20.31 -14.68 -13.43
CA PRO A 139 -20.97 -13.67 -14.26
C PRO A 139 -20.09 -13.12 -15.38
N ARG A 140 -18.75 -13.23 -15.25
CA ARG A 140 -17.80 -12.82 -16.30
C ARG A 140 -17.61 -13.83 -17.42
N ASP A 141 -18.31 -14.96 -17.38
CA ASP A 141 -18.35 -15.94 -18.48
C ASP A 141 -19.34 -15.56 -19.57
N HIS A 142 -20.32 -14.70 -19.28
CA HIS A 142 -21.19 -14.06 -20.24
C HIS A 142 -20.45 -13.06 -21.12
N ASP A 143 -20.95 -12.83 -22.36
CA ASP A 143 -20.34 -11.88 -23.29
C ASP A 143 -20.41 -10.44 -22.77
N TYR A 144 -21.52 -10.11 -22.09
CA TYR A 144 -21.74 -8.84 -21.42
C TYR A 144 -22.25 -9.10 -20.00
N TYR A 145 -21.89 -8.18 -19.10
CA TYR A 145 -22.37 -8.16 -17.73
C TYR A 145 -22.37 -6.72 -17.24
N SER A 146 -23.49 -6.28 -16.72
CA SER A 146 -23.62 -4.96 -16.12
C SER A 146 -24.37 -5.01 -14.78
N TYR A 147 -24.08 -4.03 -13.91
CA TYR A 147 -24.74 -3.88 -12.63
C TYR A 147 -24.56 -2.47 -12.09
N ASP A 148 -25.49 -2.06 -11.23
CA ASP A 148 -25.35 -0.84 -10.43
C ASP A 148 -24.64 -1.16 -9.12
N HIS A 149 -23.72 -0.30 -8.72
CA HIS A 149 -22.92 -0.42 -7.50
C HIS A 149 -23.04 0.85 -6.67
N TYR A 150 -23.65 0.73 -5.51
CA TYR A 150 -23.62 1.74 -4.46
C TYR A 150 -22.53 1.38 -3.45
N GLU A 151 -21.67 2.34 -3.12
CA GLU A 151 -20.60 2.19 -2.14
C GLU A 151 -20.67 3.31 -1.11
N LYS A 152 -20.60 2.94 0.18
CA LYS A 152 -20.50 3.86 1.30
C LYS A 152 -19.29 3.50 2.15
N MET A 153 -18.39 4.47 2.32
CA MET A 153 -17.27 4.38 3.26
C MET A 153 -17.50 5.31 4.44
N PHE A 154 -17.31 4.79 5.64
CA PHE A 154 -17.52 5.50 6.89
C PHE A 154 -16.29 5.33 7.78
N PHE A 155 -15.75 6.44 8.29
CA PHE A 155 -14.65 6.46 9.24
C PHE A 155 -15.05 7.23 10.48
N ALA A 156 -14.78 6.65 11.65
CA ALA A 156 -15.14 7.25 12.92
C ALA A 156 -14.10 6.95 14.01
N LYS A 157 -13.95 7.83 14.95
CA LYS A 157 -13.19 7.56 16.17
C LYS A 157 -14.01 6.63 17.06
N ASN A 158 -13.42 5.52 17.43
CA ASN A 158 -14.07 4.46 18.20
C ASN A 158 -14.20 4.83 19.68
N ASP A 159 -15.22 4.31 20.36
CA ASP A 159 -15.46 4.49 21.80
C ASP A 159 -15.39 5.95 22.27
N TYR A 160 -15.94 6.87 21.50
CA TYR A 160 -15.90 8.28 21.87
C TYR A 160 -16.91 8.59 22.96
N THR A 161 -16.44 8.99 24.14
CA THR A 161 -17.26 9.48 25.24
C THR A 161 -17.06 10.98 25.40
N PRO A 162 -18.11 11.79 25.31
CA PRO A 162 -18.02 13.22 25.55
C PRO A 162 -17.46 13.50 26.96
N LYS A 163 -16.52 14.43 27.08
CA LYS A 163 -16.07 14.84 28.41
C LYS A 163 -17.21 15.52 29.17
N PRO A 164 -17.40 15.22 30.46
CA PRO A 164 -18.40 15.93 31.25
C PRO A 164 -18.04 17.43 31.28
N LYS A 165 -19.06 18.29 31.06
CA LYS A 165 -18.88 19.75 31.10
C LYS A 165 -18.36 20.13 32.50
N LYS A 166 -17.16 20.73 32.56
CA LYS A 166 -16.67 21.34 33.79
C LYS A 166 -17.58 22.53 34.11
N THR A 167 -18.16 22.56 35.31
CA THR A 167 -19.02 23.62 35.78
C THR A 167 -18.32 25.00 35.60
N GLY A 168 -18.90 25.86 34.76
CA GLY A 168 -18.52 27.25 34.62
C GLY A 168 -17.59 27.62 33.47
N LYS A 169 -17.06 26.69 32.64
CA LYS A 169 -16.27 27.01 31.43
C LYS A 169 -16.64 26.12 30.25
N THR A 170 -17.20 26.69 29.21
CA THR A 170 -17.41 26.02 27.92
C THR A 170 -16.07 25.82 27.21
N GLY A 171 -15.66 24.59 27.03
CA GLY A 171 -14.47 24.24 26.24
C GLY A 171 -14.70 24.48 24.75
N LYS A 172 -13.64 24.91 24.03
CA LYS A 172 -13.71 25.16 22.56
C LYS A 172 -14.18 23.97 21.72
N PHE A 173 -14.23 22.76 22.27
CA PHE A 173 -14.57 21.50 21.61
C PHE A 173 -15.77 20.77 22.25
N ASP A 174 -16.50 21.39 23.20
CA ASP A 174 -17.61 20.75 23.90
C ASP A 174 -18.76 20.35 22.95
N PHE A 175 -18.89 21.06 21.84
CA PHE A 175 -19.89 20.77 20.80
C PHE A 175 -19.68 19.42 20.12
N ILE A 176 -18.50 18.82 20.18
CA ILE A 176 -18.22 17.52 19.53
C ILE A 176 -19.16 16.43 20.04
N GLY A 177 -19.55 16.49 21.32
CA GLY A 177 -20.48 15.53 21.92
C GLY A 177 -21.87 15.48 21.26
N GLU A 178 -22.28 16.55 20.56
CA GLU A 178 -23.57 16.60 19.84
C GLU A 178 -23.59 15.73 18.57
N PHE A 179 -22.40 15.32 18.08
CA PHE A 179 -22.20 14.56 16.83
C PHE A 179 -21.81 13.10 17.06
N VAL A 180 -21.85 12.63 18.31
CA VAL A 180 -21.59 11.22 18.62
C VAL A 180 -22.76 10.38 18.10
N ASP A 181 -22.43 9.31 17.39
CA ASP A 181 -23.37 8.33 16.87
C ASP A 181 -23.15 6.97 17.54
N THR A 182 -24.12 6.10 17.43
CA THR A 182 -24.06 4.75 18.00
C THR A 182 -24.25 3.74 16.88
N LEU A 183 -23.28 2.85 16.69
CA LEU A 183 -23.35 1.76 15.72
C LEU A 183 -24.41 0.73 16.15
N ASP A 184 -24.83 -0.14 15.22
CA ASP A 184 -25.82 -1.21 15.49
C ASP A 184 -25.38 -2.17 16.60
N ASN A 185 -24.08 -2.28 16.84
CA ASN A 185 -23.50 -3.07 17.93
C ASN A 185 -23.39 -2.32 19.28
N GLY A 186 -24.02 -1.14 19.40
CA GLY A 186 -24.02 -0.34 20.62
C GLY A 186 -22.76 0.46 20.90
N ILE A 187 -21.74 0.40 20.06
CA ILE A 187 -20.49 1.17 20.23
C ILE A 187 -20.70 2.62 19.82
N THR A 188 -20.37 3.55 20.70
CA THR A 188 -20.40 4.98 20.41
C THR A 188 -19.21 5.39 19.56
N VAL A 189 -19.47 6.13 18.50
CA VAL A 189 -18.45 6.60 17.57
C VAL A 189 -18.59 8.09 17.27
N LEU A 190 -17.47 8.74 16.97
CA LEU A 190 -17.48 10.10 16.46
C LEU A 190 -17.18 10.07 14.97
N PRO A 191 -18.13 10.36 14.07
CA PRO A 191 -17.90 10.41 12.64
C PRO A 191 -16.77 11.39 12.27
N VAL A 192 -15.83 10.94 11.45
CA VAL A 192 -14.67 11.73 11.02
C VAL A 192 -14.66 11.94 9.52
N SER A 193 -15.11 10.95 8.75
CA SER A 193 -15.22 11.02 7.30
C SER A 193 -16.30 10.08 6.81
N GLU A 194 -17.02 10.51 5.79
CA GLU A 194 -18.07 9.74 5.13
C GLU A 194 -17.99 9.98 3.62
N LYS A 195 -18.11 8.90 2.84
CA LYS A 195 -18.09 8.93 1.37
C LYS A 195 -19.16 8.04 0.83
N GLU A 196 -19.84 8.54 -0.20
CA GLU A 196 -20.83 7.78 -0.95
C GLU A 196 -20.52 7.88 -2.44
N LYS A 197 -20.63 6.77 -3.14
CA LYS A 197 -20.42 6.69 -4.58
C LYS A 197 -21.45 5.77 -5.21
N VAL A 198 -22.02 6.20 -6.34
CA VAL A 198 -22.91 5.42 -7.17
C VAL A 198 -22.35 5.35 -8.57
N GLN A 199 -22.21 4.14 -9.08
CA GLN A 199 -21.66 3.86 -10.41
C GLN A 199 -22.38 2.69 -11.06
N THR A 200 -22.40 2.68 -12.40
CA THR A 200 -22.78 1.51 -13.19
C THR A 200 -21.51 0.89 -13.76
N VAL A 201 -21.35 -0.41 -13.61
CA VAL A 201 -20.22 -1.17 -14.12
C VAL A 201 -20.65 -1.95 -15.35
N TYR A 202 -19.90 -1.83 -16.44
CA TYR A 202 -20.10 -2.55 -17.68
C TYR A 202 -18.88 -3.43 -17.94
N TYR A 203 -19.10 -4.70 -18.16
CA TYR A 203 -18.08 -5.69 -18.54
C TYR A 203 -18.41 -6.28 -19.90
N ARG A 204 -17.39 -6.42 -20.74
CA ARG A 204 -17.42 -7.13 -22.03
C ARG A 204 -16.28 -8.16 -22.04
N LYS A 205 -16.61 -9.40 -22.45
CA LYS A 205 -15.67 -10.52 -22.47
C LYS A 205 -14.67 -10.42 -23.62
N SER A 206 -15.14 -10.08 -24.82
CA SER A 206 -14.31 -10.01 -26.02
C SER A 206 -14.59 -8.77 -26.90
N PRO A 207 -13.59 -7.90 -27.17
CA PRO A 207 -12.32 -7.80 -26.47
C PRO A 207 -12.56 -7.41 -25.00
N ARG A 208 -11.78 -8.01 -24.10
CA ARG A 208 -11.99 -7.84 -22.65
C ARG A 208 -11.87 -6.39 -22.23
N SER A 209 -12.95 -5.85 -21.67
CA SER A 209 -13.02 -4.47 -21.20
C SER A 209 -13.96 -4.36 -20.00
N GLU A 210 -13.57 -3.55 -19.01
CA GLU A 210 -14.44 -3.18 -17.88
C GLU A 210 -14.46 -1.65 -17.78
N LYS A 211 -15.64 -1.07 -17.75
CA LYS A 211 -15.88 0.37 -17.66
C LYS A 211 -16.75 0.68 -16.46
N ARG A 212 -16.43 1.75 -15.75
CA ARG A 212 -17.16 2.22 -14.57
C ARG A 212 -17.66 3.64 -14.82
N VAL A 213 -18.97 3.82 -14.87
CA VAL A 213 -19.60 5.11 -15.09
C VAL A 213 -20.08 5.67 -13.74
N VAL A 214 -19.38 6.65 -13.20
CA VAL A 214 -19.72 7.31 -11.92
C VAL A 214 -20.86 8.27 -12.13
N ARG A 215 -22.02 7.96 -11.55
CA ARG A 215 -23.26 8.76 -11.64
C ARG A 215 -23.39 9.79 -10.52
N GLY A 216 -22.88 9.47 -9.35
CA GLY A 216 -22.91 10.33 -8.16
C GLY A 216 -21.74 10.06 -7.22
N TYR A 217 -21.24 11.14 -6.61
CA TYR A 217 -20.17 11.10 -5.65
C TYR A 217 -20.34 12.21 -4.61
N LYS A 218 -20.31 11.83 -3.31
CA LYS A 218 -20.36 12.77 -2.18
C LYS A 218 -19.26 12.37 -1.18
N SER A 219 -18.50 13.35 -0.71
CA SER A 219 -17.49 13.15 0.35
C SER A 219 -17.62 14.26 1.37
N SER A 220 -17.50 13.91 2.65
CA SER A 220 -17.47 14.85 3.77
C SER A 220 -16.46 14.40 4.81
N GLY A 221 -15.80 15.34 5.48
CA GLY A 221 -14.88 15.02 6.56
C GLY A 221 -13.46 15.48 6.36
N ILE A 222 -12.51 14.77 6.99
CA ILE A 222 -11.07 15.09 6.96
C ILE A 222 -10.48 15.02 5.55
N ASP A 223 -11.13 14.32 4.64
CA ASP A 223 -10.66 14.14 3.26
C ASP A 223 -10.53 15.44 2.47
N GLU A 224 -11.26 16.47 2.84
CA GLU A 224 -11.12 17.80 2.26
C GLU A 224 -9.73 18.43 2.50
N ILE A 225 -8.96 17.89 3.46
CA ILE A 225 -7.62 18.39 3.82
C ILE A 225 -6.52 17.64 3.08
N PHE A 226 -6.73 16.34 2.87
CA PHE A 226 -5.91 15.51 2.02
C PHE A 226 -6.64 15.39 0.68
N SER A 227 -5.99 15.61 -0.44
CA SER A 227 -6.64 15.52 -1.75
C SER A 227 -7.56 14.30 -1.81
N SER A 228 -8.85 14.52 -1.98
CA SER A 228 -9.90 13.52 -1.77
C SER A 228 -9.65 12.25 -2.58
N ASP A 229 -9.17 12.38 -3.82
CA ASP A 229 -8.94 11.25 -4.71
C ASP A 229 -7.72 10.42 -4.32
N GLY A 230 -6.65 11.04 -3.81
CA GLY A 230 -5.46 10.30 -3.36
C GLY A 230 -5.75 9.42 -2.15
N VAL A 231 -6.51 9.93 -1.17
CA VAL A 231 -6.94 9.13 -0.02
C VAL A 231 -7.89 8.03 -0.45
N GLN A 232 -8.79 8.30 -1.40
CA GLN A 232 -9.71 7.29 -1.94
C GLN A 232 -8.99 6.17 -2.67
N GLN A 233 -8.03 6.50 -3.52
CA GLN A 233 -7.23 5.49 -4.22
C GLN A 233 -6.48 4.61 -3.23
N PHE A 234 -5.90 5.21 -2.18
CA PHE A 234 -5.24 4.45 -1.11
C PHE A 234 -6.22 3.53 -0.37
N LEU A 235 -7.37 4.06 0.06
CA LEU A 235 -8.38 3.28 0.76
C LEU A 235 -8.99 2.20 -0.14
N GLY A 236 -9.16 2.46 -1.43
CA GLY A 236 -9.59 1.46 -2.41
C GLY A 236 -8.58 0.32 -2.59
N GLU A 237 -7.28 0.56 -2.35
CA GLU A 237 -6.28 -0.51 -2.35
C GLU A 237 -6.18 -1.23 -0.99
N VAL A 238 -6.45 -0.54 0.10
CA VAL A 238 -6.52 -1.14 1.45
C VAL A 238 -7.78 -2.00 1.58
N PHE A 239 -8.93 -1.50 1.07
CA PHE A 239 -10.22 -2.18 1.05
C PHE A 239 -10.58 -2.62 -0.39
N ARG A 240 -9.75 -3.46 -1.00
CA ARG A 240 -10.03 -3.99 -2.35
C ARG A 240 -11.31 -4.81 -2.37
N ASP A 241 -11.90 -4.94 -3.56
CA ASP A 241 -13.02 -5.86 -3.78
C ASP A 241 -12.58 -7.28 -3.43
N ILE A 242 -13.35 -7.91 -2.56
CA ILE A 242 -13.10 -9.24 -2.04
C ILE A 242 -13.80 -10.25 -2.96
N ASP A 243 -13.06 -11.28 -3.36
CA ASP A 243 -13.58 -12.40 -4.13
C ASP A 243 -13.13 -13.69 -3.45
N ILE A 244 -14.02 -14.28 -2.65
CA ILE A 244 -13.74 -15.51 -1.89
C ILE A 244 -13.51 -16.74 -2.78
N PHE A 245 -13.91 -16.67 -4.06
CA PHE A 245 -13.76 -17.76 -5.03
C PHE A 245 -12.39 -17.79 -5.69
N LYS A 246 -11.53 -16.79 -5.43
CA LYS A 246 -10.10 -16.80 -5.81
C LYS A 246 -9.25 -17.51 -4.76
N ASN A 247 -8.04 -17.87 -5.13
CA ASN A 247 -7.10 -18.49 -4.19
C ASN A 247 -6.66 -17.53 -3.10
N ASP A 248 -6.44 -16.25 -3.46
CA ASP A 248 -5.96 -15.22 -2.55
C ASP A 248 -6.88 -14.00 -2.61
N ILE A 249 -7.14 -13.45 -1.44
CA ILE A 249 -7.92 -12.24 -1.21
C ILE A 249 -6.95 -11.10 -0.90
N PRO A 250 -6.81 -10.08 -1.79
CA PRO A 250 -5.98 -8.91 -1.52
C PRO A 250 -6.68 -7.99 -0.52
N LEU A 251 -6.06 -7.75 0.63
CA LEU A 251 -6.58 -6.88 1.69
C LEU A 251 -5.42 -6.27 2.48
N PHE A 252 -5.48 -4.98 2.83
CA PHE A 252 -4.41 -4.25 3.55
C PHE A 252 -3.04 -4.36 2.89
N LEU A 253 -2.99 -4.34 1.56
CA LEU A 253 -1.77 -4.52 0.76
C LEU A 253 -1.07 -5.88 0.98
N GLN A 254 -1.77 -6.85 1.59
CA GLN A 254 -1.35 -8.23 1.81
C GLN A 254 -2.22 -9.20 1.01
N ARG A 255 -1.83 -10.46 0.99
CA ARG A 255 -2.59 -11.56 0.38
C ARG A 255 -3.03 -12.54 1.46
N PHE A 256 -4.33 -12.65 1.64
CA PHE A 256 -4.96 -13.61 2.56
C PHE A 256 -5.37 -14.84 1.77
N VAL A 257 -5.12 -16.01 2.31
CA VAL A 257 -5.57 -17.27 1.69
C VAL A 257 -7.09 -17.37 1.83
N SER A 258 -7.79 -17.57 0.70
CA SER A 258 -9.25 -17.76 0.73
C SER A 258 -9.61 -19.11 1.38
N PRO A 259 -10.72 -19.21 2.11
CA PRO A 259 -11.23 -20.51 2.58
C PRO A 259 -11.59 -21.45 1.41
N LEU A 260 -11.83 -20.92 0.22
CA LEU A 260 -12.08 -21.67 -1.01
C LEU A 260 -10.84 -21.78 -1.91
N SER A 261 -9.64 -21.52 -1.37
CA SER A 261 -8.38 -21.71 -2.10
C SER A 261 -8.12 -23.19 -2.42
N THR A 262 -7.45 -23.48 -3.54
CA THR A 262 -6.98 -24.83 -3.86
C THR A 262 -6.07 -25.42 -2.76
N ILE A 263 -5.33 -24.55 -2.04
CA ILE A 263 -4.53 -24.98 -0.88
C ILE A 263 -5.34 -24.97 0.43
N GLY A 264 -6.61 -24.52 0.38
CA GLY A 264 -7.51 -24.40 1.55
C GLY A 264 -7.51 -25.65 2.45
N PRO A 265 -7.71 -26.86 1.91
CA PRO A 265 -7.69 -28.09 2.72
C PRO A 265 -6.37 -28.39 3.44
N ASN A 266 -5.26 -27.73 3.03
CA ASN A 266 -3.96 -27.83 3.72
C ASN A 266 -3.69 -26.63 4.64
N TYR A 267 -4.48 -25.58 4.52
CA TYR A 267 -4.31 -24.33 5.24
C TYR A 267 -5.32 -24.13 6.36
N TYR A 268 -6.53 -24.67 6.19
CA TYR A 268 -7.65 -24.56 7.13
C TYR A 268 -8.10 -25.90 7.68
N LYS A 269 -8.63 -25.89 8.90
CA LYS A 269 -9.49 -26.89 9.48
C LYS A 269 -10.93 -26.53 9.12
N TYR A 270 -11.72 -27.49 8.63
CA TYR A 270 -13.11 -27.31 8.27
C TYR A 270 -14.02 -28.15 9.16
N TYR A 271 -15.16 -27.61 9.48
CA TYR A 271 -16.17 -28.22 10.36
C TYR A 271 -17.55 -28.04 9.74
N LEU A 272 -18.29 -29.13 9.54
CA LEU A 272 -19.73 -29.05 9.27
C LEU A 272 -20.44 -28.82 10.61
N MET A 273 -21.03 -27.64 10.74
CA MET A 273 -21.71 -27.23 11.99
C MET A 273 -23.17 -27.68 11.96
N ASP A 274 -24.09 -26.79 11.69
CA ASP A 274 -25.53 -27.05 11.70
C ASP A 274 -26.16 -26.70 10.35
N THR A 275 -27.47 -27.01 10.22
CA THR A 275 -28.29 -26.62 9.08
C THR A 275 -29.23 -25.50 9.51
N LEU A 276 -29.20 -24.36 8.82
CA LEU A 276 -30.01 -23.19 9.15
C LEU A 276 -30.61 -22.54 7.90
N GLN A 277 -31.56 -21.65 8.10
CA GLN A 277 -32.19 -20.84 7.05
C GLN A 277 -31.44 -19.54 6.85
N VAL A 278 -30.97 -19.28 5.62
CA VAL A 278 -30.37 -18.01 5.22
C VAL A 278 -31.14 -17.45 4.02
N ASP A 279 -31.76 -16.28 4.18
CA ASP A 279 -32.56 -15.63 3.14
C ASP A 279 -33.63 -16.59 2.54
N GLY A 280 -34.30 -17.38 3.39
CA GLY A 280 -35.31 -18.36 2.99
C GLY A 280 -34.77 -19.64 2.35
N GLN A 281 -33.48 -19.84 2.28
CA GLN A 281 -32.83 -21.04 1.74
C GLN A 281 -32.23 -21.90 2.86
N ARG A 282 -32.42 -23.20 2.80
CA ARG A 282 -31.78 -24.14 3.73
C ARG A 282 -30.32 -24.32 3.40
N CYS A 283 -29.43 -23.97 4.33
CA CYS A 283 -27.98 -23.97 4.16
C CYS A 283 -27.29 -24.80 5.23
N VAL A 284 -26.20 -25.45 4.84
CA VAL A 284 -25.22 -26.02 5.76
C VAL A 284 -24.26 -24.93 6.21
N ASP A 285 -24.00 -24.80 7.50
CA ASP A 285 -22.97 -23.96 8.06
C ASP A 285 -21.63 -24.70 8.04
N LEU A 286 -20.71 -24.24 7.17
CA LEU A 286 -19.33 -24.74 7.07
C LEU A 286 -18.41 -23.77 7.79
N GLY A 287 -18.05 -24.10 9.04
CA GLY A 287 -17.05 -23.37 9.82
C GLY A 287 -15.62 -23.66 9.37
N PHE A 288 -14.74 -22.66 9.42
CA PHE A 288 -13.31 -22.84 9.08
C PHE A 288 -12.40 -21.96 9.95
N VAL A 289 -11.20 -22.50 10.26
CA VAL A 289 -10.14 -21.79 11.00
C VAL A 289 -8.78 -22.19 10.42
N PRO A 290 -7.78 -21.29 10.34
CA PRO A 290 -6.46 -21.66 9.85
C PRO A 290 -5.75 -22.62 10.83
N PHE A 291 -4.85 -23.47 10.34
CA PHE A 291 -4.01 -24.32 11.21
C PHE A 291 -3.08 -23.49 12.10
N ASN A 292 -2.66 -22.33 11.62
CA ASN A 292 -1.86 -21.37 12.36
C ASN A 292 -2.57 -20.02 12.34
N SER A 293 -2.97 -19.51 13.51
CA SER A 293 -3.73 -18.28 13.69
C SER A 293 -2.94 -16.99 13.40
N GLU A 294 -1.61 -17.05 13.41
CA GLU A 294 -0.76 -15.90 13.13
C GLU A 294 -0.57 -15.64 11.63
N THR A 295 -0.94 -16.59 10.76
CA THR A 295 -0.80 -16.44 9.30
C THR A 295 -1.95 -15.63 8.69
N PHE A 296 -1.75 -15.08 7.47
CA PHE A 296 -2.76 -14.31 6.74
C PHE A 296 -3.87 -15.22 6.20
N GLY A 297 -4.78 -15.58 7.09
CA GLY A 297 -5.97 -16.35 6.83
C GLY A 297 -7.15 -15.81 7.62
N PHE A 298 -8.30 -16.42 7.43
CA PHE A 298 -9.55 -16.03 8.08
C PHE A 298 -10.07 -17.14 8.99
N THR A 299 -10.86 -16.75 9.96
CA THR A 299 -11.82 -17.63 10.65
C THR A 299 -13.21 -17.25 10.18
N GLY A 300 -14.17 -18.18 10.19
CA GLY A 300 -15.54 -17.80 9.84
C GLY A 300 -16.40 -18.94 9.37
N HIS A 301 -17.46 -18.59 8.65
CA HIS A 301 -18.53 -19.46 8.23
C HIS A 301 -18.88 -19.25 6.76
N LEU A 302 -19.09 -20.33 6.04
CA LEU A 302 -19.69 -20.34 4.71
C LEU A 302 -21.05 -21.02 4.79
N TYR A 303 -22.09 -20.29 4.44
CA TYR A 303 -23.45 -20.84 4.39
C TYR A 303 -23.72 -21.33 2.98
N VAL A 304 -23.71 -22.66 2.80
CA VAL A 304 -23.80 -23.33 1.51
C VAL A 304 -25.15 -24.00 1.39
N ARG A 305 -25.88 -23.79 0.27
CA ARG A 305 -27.19 -24.40 0.06
C ARG A 305 -27.12 -25.92 0.17
N LEU A 306 -28.13 -26.49 0.83
CA LEU A 306 -28.25 -27.93 0.99
C LEU A 306 -28.94 -28.54 -0.24
N ASP A 307 -28.27 -28.39 -1.40
CA ASP A 307 -28.67 -28.96 -2.68
C ASP A 307 -27.42 -29.41 -3.47
N SER A 308 -27.60 -29.97 -4.66
CA SER A 308 -26.51 -30.44 -5.51
C SER A 308 -25.67 -29.34 -6.12
N THR A 309 -26.04 -28.06 -5.93
CA THR A 309 -25.37 -26.92 -6.56
C THR A 309 -24.16 -26.41 -5.79
N TYR A 310 -24.01 -26.78 -4.52
CA TYR A 310 -22.97 -26.26 -3.61
C TYR A 310 -22.87 -24.73 -3.66
N PHE A 311 -24.02 -24.04 -3.76
CA PHE A 311 -24.05 -22.58 -3.89
C PHE A 311 -23.80 -21.92 -2.55
N VAL A 312 -22.79 -21.04 -2.48
CA VAL A 312 -22.53 -20.21 -1.30
C VAL A 312 -23.54 -19.08 -1.27
N GLN A 313 -24.46 -19.10 -0.29
CA GLN A 313 -25.47 -18.08 -0.09
C GLN A 313 -24.90 -16.87 0.65
N ARG A 314 -24.08 -17.11 1.69
CA ARG A 314 -23.43 -16.09 2.50
C ARG A 314 -22.06 -16.54 2.96
N ALA A 315 -21.13 -15.60 3.04
CA ALA A 315 -19.81 -15.80 3.64
C ALA A 315 -19.58 -14.79 4.77
N MET A 316 -19.15 -15.28 5.91
CA MET A 316 -18.75 -14.48 7.08
C MET A 316 -17.28 -14.77 7.38
N LEU A 317 -16.43 -13.75 7.24
CA LEU A 317 -14.98 -13.87 7.42
C LEU A 317 -14.54 -12.93 8.55
N ASN A 318 -13.70 -13.43 9.44
CA ASN A 318 -13.07 -12.65 10.48
C ASN A 318 -11.55 -12.93 10.47
N VAL A 319 -10.72 -12.00 10.92
CA VAL A 319 -9.31 -12.31 11.17
C VAL A 319 -9.13 -12.93 12.55
N PRO A 320 -8.23 -13.92 12.68
CA PRO A 320 -7.83 -14.44 13.99
C PRO A 320 -7.29 -13.34 14.90
N LYS A 321 -7.52 -13.43 16.20
CA LYS A 321 -7.04 -12.45 17.19
C LYS A 321 -5.50 -12.30 17.17
N ASP A 322 -4.79 -13.41 16.98
CA ASP A 322 -3.33 -13.48 17.03
C ASP A 322 -2.65 -13.24 15.67
N ILE A 323 -3.43 -12.87 14.64
CA ILE A 323 -2.89 -12.65 13.30
C ILE A 323 -1.71 -11.68 13.31
N ASN A 324 -0.68 -11.97 12.53
CA ASN A 324 0.47 -11.09 12.36
C ASN A 324 0.15 -9.91 11.43
N LEU A 325 -0.90 -9.16 11.80
CA LEU A 325 -1.37 -7.95 11.12
C LEU A 325 -1.28 -6.79 12.09
N ASN A 326 -0.68 -5.67 11.65
CA ASN A 326 -0.50 -4.50 12.48
C ASN A 326 -1.73 -3.61 12.47
N PHE A 327 -1.95 -2.93 13.58
CA PHE A 327 -2.96 -1.88 13.73
C PHE A 327 -4.41 -2.35 13.57
N VAL A 328 -4.67 -3.57 13.13
CA VAL A 328 -6.01 -4.14 12.99
C VAL A 328 -6.32 -5.00 14.20
N SER A 329 -7.29 -4.56 15.01
CA SER A 329 -7.73 -5.31 16.19
C SER A 329 -8.94 -6.21 15.91
N ARG A 330 -9.74 -5.88 14.90
CA ARG A 330 -10.89 -6.66 14.43
C ARG A 330 -11.15 -6.35 12.96
N LEU A 331 -11.44 -7.38 12.20
CA LEU A 331 -11.97 -7.30 10.84
C LEU A 331 -13.13 -8.27 10.71
N THR A 332 -14.23 -7.79 10.15
CA THR A 332 -15.37 -8.62 9.78
C THR A 332 -15.75 -8.32 8.34
N ILE A 333 -15.98 -9.37 7.57
CA ILE A 333 -16.43 -9.29 6.16
C ILE A 333 -17.67 -10.15 6.05
N GLN A 334 -18.74 -9.58 5.52
CA GLN A 334 -19.94 -10.31 5.13
C GLN A 334 -20.15 -10.13 3.64
N GLN A 335 -20.32 -11.23 2.94
CA GLN A 335 -20.71 -11.23 1.53
C GLN A 335 -21.97 -12.06 1.34
N ASP A 336 -22.96 -11.48 0.66
CA ASP A 336 -24.21 -12.14 0.30
C ASP A 336 -24.26 -12.35 -1.21
N PHE A 337 -24.68 -13.53 -1.63
CA PHE A 337 -24.76 -13.94 -3.03
C PHE A 337 -26.17 -14.37 -3.39
N LYS A 338 -26.52 -14.17 -4.66
CA LYS A 338 -27.80 -14.63 -5.22
C LYS A 338 -27.53 -15.49 -6.46
N ARG A 339 -28.26 -16.57 -6.60
CA ARG A 339 -28.24 -17.39 -7.79
C ARG A 339 -29.33 -16.89 -8.76
N MET A 340 -28.94 -16.59 -9.99
CA MET A 340 -29.84 -16.20 -11.06
C MET A 340 -30.57 -17.45 -11.65
N PRO A 341 -31.66 -17.27 -12.40
CA PRO A 341 -32.40 -18.40 -13.00
C PRO A 341 -31.55 -19.29 -13.91
N ASP A 342 -30.57 -18.72 -14.62
CA ASP A 342 -29.62 -19.44 -15.48
C ASP A 342 -28.51 -20.15 -14.69
N GLY A 343 -28.50 -20.04 -13.37
CA GLY A 343 -27.50 -20.60 -12.47
C GLY A 343 -26.35 -19.65 -12.14
N THR A 344 -26.23 -18.51 -12.79
CA THR A 344 -25.14 -17.54 -12.58
C THR A 344 -25.13 -17.00 -11.16
N ARG A 345 -23.93 -16.93 -10.57
CA ARG A 345 -23.71 -16.37 -9.22
C ARG A 345 -23.44 -14.89 -9.28
N ILE A 346 -24.27 -14.08 -8.65
CA ILE A 346 -24.05 -12.64 -8.49
C ILE A 346 -23.85 -12.30 -7.02
N ILE A 347 -22.99 -11.31 -6.77
CA ILE A 347 -22.87 -10.69 -5.44
C ILE A 347 -23.95 -9.62 -5.29
N THR A 348 -24.58 -9.57 -4.12
CA THR A 348 -25.61 -8.56 -3.81
C THR A 348 -25.13 -7.59 -2.74
N LYS A 349 -24.27 -8.05 -1.81
CA LYS A 349 -23.74 -7.24 -0.71
C LYS A 349 -22.30 -7.61 -0.40
N ASP A 350 -21.49 -6.60 -0.07
CA ASP A 350 -20.14 -6.74 0.50
C ASP A 350 -19.99 -5.70 1.61
N ASP A 351 -19.88 -6.14 2.85
CA ASP A 351 -19.83 -5.31 4.06
C ASP A 351 -18.56 -5.63 4.85
N ILE A 352 -17.62 -4.69 4.84
CA ILE A 352 -16.34 -4.83 5.52
C ILE A 352 -16.29 -3.83 6.66
N SER A 353 -16.08 -4.30 7.88
CA SER A 353 -15.85 -3.46 9.05
C SER A 353 -14.50 -3.75 9.69
N VAL A 354 -13.78 -2.71 10.07
CA VAL A 354 -12.43 -2.80 10.63
C VAL A 354 -12.29 -1.88 11.83
N ASN A 355 -11.70 -2.39 12.90
CA ASN A 355 -11.24 -1.61 14.03
C ASN A 355 -9.72 -1.48 13.95
N PHE A 356 -9.24 -0.25 13.77
CA PHE A 356 -7.83 0.09 13.81
C PHE A 356 -7.43 0.56 15.20
N LYS A 357 -6.36 0.00 15.75
CA LYS A 357 -5.75 0.45 17.02
C LYS A 357 -4.24 0.60 16.83
N LEU A 358 -3.70 1.72 17.28
CA LEU A 358 -2.25 1.92 17.25
C LEU A 358 -1.55 1.09 18.33
N THR A 359 -2.15 1.04 19.51
CA THR A 359 -1.75 0.22 20.65
C THR A 359 -3.00 -0.31 21.32
N GLU A 360 -2.88 -1.35 22.16
CA GLU A 360 -4.01 -1.90 22.89
C GLU A 360 -4.68 -0.87 23.83
N ARG A 361 -3.91 0.12 24.30
CA ARG A 361 -4.40 1.19 25.18
C ARG A 361 -5.16 2.29 24.46
N THR A 362 -5.10 2.37 23.13
CA THR A 362 -5.81 3.40 22.36
C THR A 362 -7.21 2.93 21.99
N LYS A 363 -8.19 3.85 21.98
CA LYS A 363 -9.56 3.55 21.56
C LYS A 363 -9.67 3.25 20.05
N GLY A 364 -8.75 3.79 19.26
CA GLY A 364 -8.61 3.50 17.83
C GLY A 364 -9.65 4.17 16.95
N MET A 365 -9.76 3.64 15.73
CA MET A 365 -10.70 4.10 14.72
C MET A 365 -11.51 2.93 14.17
N TYR A 366 -12.75 3.19 13.86
CA TYR A 366 -13.66 2.31 13.14
C TYR A 366 -13.73 2.73 11.67
N ALA A 367 -13.65 1.77 10.77
CA ALA A 367 -13.89 1.98 9.36
C ALA A 367 -14.87 0.92 8.85
N ARG A 368 -15.83 1.30 8.00
CA ARG A 368 -16.76 0.40 7.33
C ARG A 368 -16.85 0.75 5.86
N ARG A 369 -16.80 -0.25 4.99
CA ARG A 369 -17.16 -0.15 3.58
C ARG A 369 -18.36 -1.04 3.33
N LEU A 370 -19.48 -0.46 2.97
CA LEU A 370 -20.68 -1.15 2.54
C LEU A 370 -20.85 -0.97 1.05
N SER A 371 -20.89 -2.06 0.30
CA SER A 371 -21.16 -2.12 -1.13
C SER A 371 -22.44 -2.91 -1.38
N ILE A 372 -23.38 -2.33 -2.10
CA ILE A 372 -24.65 -2.97 -2.52
C ILE A 372 -24.65 -3.02 -4.05
N TYR A 373 -24.99 -4.17 -4.59
CA TYR A 373 -25.00 -4.44 -6.03
C TYR A 373 -26.44 -4.78 -6.46
N THR A 374 -26.94 -4.02 -7.44
CA THR A 374 -28.32 -4.12 -7.93
C THR A 374 -28.36 -4.09 -9.45
N ASN A 375 -29.53 -4.32 -10.04
CA ASN A 375 -29.79 -4.17 -11.48
C ASN A 375 -28.80 -4.95 -12.36
N HIS A 376 -28.54 -6.23 -11.97
CA HIS A 376 -27.67 -7.11 -12.75
C HIS A 376 -28.33 -7.48 -14.08
N SER A 377 -27.60 -7.30 -15.19
CA SER A 377 -28.01 -7.71 -16.54
C SER A 377 -26.84 -8.37 -17.28
N PHE A 378 -27.18 -9.38 -18.08
CA PHE A 378 -26.28 -10.07 -19.00
C PHE A 378 -26.57 -9.71 -20.46
N ASP A 379 -27.52 -8.80 -20.70
CA ASP A 379 -27.88 -8.35 -22.01
C ASP A 379 -26.77 -7.48 -22.63
N SER A 380 -26.69 -7.50 -23.95
CA SER A 380 -25.83 -6.57 -24.68
C SER A 380 -26.28 -5.13 -24.40
N PRO A 381 -25.39 -4.20 -24.07
CA PRO A 381 -25.75 -2.79 -23.94
C PRO A 381 -26.37 -2.25 -25.22
N HIS A 382 -27.43 -1.43 -25.12
CA HIS A 382 -28.15 -0.83 -26.25
C HIS A 382 -27.98 0.69 -26.27
N GLY A 383 -28.08 1.30 -27.47
CA GLY A 383 -28.06 2.75 -27.65
C GLY A 383 -26.78 3.42 -27.14
N GLU A 384 -26.91 4.50 -26.37
CA GLU A 384 -25.77 5.27 -25.83
C GLU A 384 -24.86 4.44 -24.93
N GLN A 385 -25.35 3.35 -24.32
CA GLN A 385 -24.56 2.48 -23.43
C GLN A 385 -23.46 1.71 -24.20
N LEU A 386 -23.61 1.46 -25.49
CA LEU A 386 -22.56 0.86 -26.32
C LEU A 386 -21.31 1.72 -26.42
N HIS A 387 -21.46 3.03 -26.47
CA HIS A 387 -20.35 3.99 -26.57
C HIS A 387 -19.47 4.06 -25.33
N VAL A 388 -19.90 3.47 -24.20
CA VAL A 388 -19.09 3.35 -22.99
C VAL A 388 -17.77 2.61 -23.25
N PHE A 389 -17.79 1.61 -24.14
CA PHE A 389 -16.60 0.83 -24.49
C PHE A 389 -15.64 1.54 -25.46
N ASP A 390 -16.09 2.61 -26.11
CA ASP A 390 -15.26 3.42 -27.02
C ASP A 390 -14.37 4.38 -26.25
N GLU A 391 -14.75 4.73 -25.02
CA GLU A 391 -13.95 5.56 -24.13
C GLU A 391 -12.64 4.87 -23.76
N GLN A 392 -11.53 5.62 -23.80
CA GLN A 392 -10.22 5.09 -23.40
C GLN A 392 -10.11 4.93 -21.87
N ALA A 393 -10.68 5.85 -21.11
CA ALA A 393 -10.63 5.82 -19.65
C ALA A 393 -11.42 4.62 -19.08
N PRO A 394 -10.84 3.88 -18.09
CA PRO A 394 -11.56 2.80 -17.41
C PRO A 394 -12.67 3.33 -16.48
N VAL A 395 -12.55 4.58 -16.01
CA VAL A 395 -13.54 5.25 -15.17
C VAL A 395 -14.01 6.52 -15.86
N ILE A 396 -15.31 6.62 -16.07
CA ILE A 396 -15.99 7.75 -16.72
C ILE A 396 -16.81 8.47 -15.65
N THR A 397 -16.51 9.73 -15.40
CA THR A 397 -17.25 10.53 -14.43
C THR A 397 -18.23 11.41 -15.15
N LEU A 398 -19.53 11.22 -14.90
CA LEU A 398 -20.57 12.04 -15.54
C LEU A 398 -20.53 13.49 -15.05
N GLN A 399 -20.85 14.40 -15.94
CA GLN A 399 -20.94 15.81 -15.60
C GLN A 399 -21.96 16.03 -14.46
N GLY A 400 -21.59 16.81 -13.44
CA GLY A 400 -22.45 17.09 -12.29
C GLY A 400 -22.53 15.96 -11.24
N SER A 401 -21.76 14.87 -11.37
CA SER A 401 -21.74 13.76 -10.39
C SER A 401 -21.40 14.23 -8.97
N HIS A 402 -20.57 15.26 -8.80
CA HIS A 402 -20.20 15.84 -7.49
C HIS A 402 -21.24 16.86 -6.95
N ARG A 403 -22.29 17.19 -7.72
CA ARG A 403 -23.30 18.19 -7.37
C ARG A 403 -24.71 17.61 -7.34
N ARG A 404 -24.82 16.31 -7.03
CA ARG A 404 -26.12 15.64 -6.91
C ARG A 404 -26.88 16.17 -5.70
N THR A 405 -28.21 16.36 -5.86
CA THR A 405 -29.12 16.85 -4.82
C THR A 405 -29.32 15.80 -3.71
N ASP A 406 -29.80 16.23 -2.55
CA ASP A 406 -30.13 15.31 -1.47
C ASP A 406 -31.30 14.37 -1.84
N ASP A 407 -32.20 14.79 -2.76
CA ASP A 407 -33.26 13.93 -3.31
C ASP A 407 -32.71 12.77 -4.11
N PHE A 408 -31.72 13.02 -4.97
CA PHE A 408 -31.00 11.95 -5.68
C PHE A 408 -30.41 10.92 -4.73
N TRP A 409 -29.76 11.36 -3.64
CA TRP A 409 -29.19 10.46 -2.65
C TRP A 409 -30.25 9.71 -1.83
N ARG A 410 -31.38 10.35 -1.56
CA ARG A 410 -32.50 9.72 -0.84
C ARG A 410 -33.13 8.59 -1.67
N GLU A 411 -33.26 8.76 -2.96
CA GLU A 411 -33.82 7.77 -3.88
C GLU A 411 -32.89 6.55 -4.07
N ILE A 412 -31.58 6.80 -4.23
CA ILE A 412 -30.63 5.75 -4.58
C ILE A 412 -30.08 5.00 -3.37
N ARG A 413 -30.09 5.64 -2.19
CA ARG A 413 -29.47 5.08 -0.98
C ARG A 413 -30.23 3.84 -0.48
N PRO A 414 -29.57 2.65 -0.41
CA PRO A 414 -30.19 1.45 0.16
C PRO A 414 -30.59 1.62 1.63
N SER A 415 -31.58 0.85 2.09
CA SER A 415 -32.05 0.89 3.49
C SER A 415 -30.94 0.66 4.50
N GLU A 416 -30.03 -0.28 4.22
CA GLU A 416 -28.87 -0.60 5.07
C GLU A 416 -27.83 0.53 5.15
N ALA A 417 -27.87 1.47 4.21
CA ALA A 417 -26.94 2.61 4.15
C ALA A 417 -27.55 3.90 4.71
N GLN A 418 -28.81 3.88 5.17
CA GLN A 418 -29.47 5.05 5.75
C GLN A 418 -28.78 5.50 7.04
N ASN A 419 -28.50 6.79 7.12
CA ASN A 419 -27.91 7.41 8.31
C ASN A 419 -28.98 7.74 9.33
N ARG A 420 -28.75 7.45 10.61
CA ARG A 420 -29.57 7.93 11.72
C ARG A 420 -29.53 9.46 11.83
N ASN A 421 -28.36 10.07 11.56
CA ASN A 421 -28.15 11.52 11.55
C ASN A 421 -27.53 11.97 10.21
N PRO A 422 -28.33 12.27 9.19
CA PRO A 422 -27.83 12.71 7.89
C PRO A 422 -27.05 14.03 8.01
N ASN A 423 -25.92 14.12 7.29
CA ASN A 423 -25.03 15.29 7.26
C ASN A 423 -24.34 15.63 8.61
N SER A 424 -24.32 14.71 9.59
CA SER A 424 -23.65 14.98 10.88
C SER A 424 -22.15 15.23 10.71
N THR A 425 -21.47 14.47 9.86
CA THR A 425 -20.05 14.63 9.56
C THR A 425 -19.74 15.99 8.94
N GLU A 426 -20.57 16.43 7.98
CA GLU A 426 -20.42 17.74 7.32
C GLU A 426 -20.61 18.90 8.31
N LYS A 427 -21.64 18.83 9.16
CA LYS A 427 -21.90 19.84 10.21
C LYS A 427 -20.78 19.87 11.25
N LEU A 428 -20.28 18.71 11.69
CA LEU A 428 -19.15 18.61 12.59
C LEU A 428 -17.90 19.28 12.00
N MET A 429 -17.58 19.00 10.75
CA MET A 429 -16.42 19.56 10.06
C MET A 429 -16.53 21.08 9.89
N ALA A 430 -17.72 21.58 9.56
CA ALA A 430 -17.95 23.02 9.48
C ALA A 430 -17.66 23.72 10.82
N ARG A 431 -18.12 23.16 11.94
CA ARG A 431 -17.83 23.68 13.28
C ARG A 431 -16.36 23.54 13.69
N LEU A 432 -15.71 22.41 13.38
CA LEU A 432 -14.28 22.21 13.64
C LEU A 432 -13.41 23.19 12.86
N LYS A 433 -13.71 23.44 11.59
CA LYS A 433 -13.02 24.43 10.75
C LYS A 433 -13.15 25.86 11.29
N ALA A 434 -14.17 26.17 12.06
CA ALA A 434 -14.32 27.47 12.73
C ALA A 434 -13.35 27.64 13.91
N VAL A 435 -12.84 26.55 14.50
CA VAL A 435 -11.93 26.59 15.66
C VAL A 435 -10.48 26.86 15.22
N PRO A 436 -9.84 27.97 15.66
CA PRO A 436 -8.50 28.36 15.20
C PRO A 436 -7.41 27.30 15.46
N VAL A 437 -7.42 26.66 16.64
CA VAL A 437 -6.45 25.61 17.00
C VAL A 437 -6.57 24.44 16.02
N TYR A 438 -7.77 23.99 15.69
CA TYR A 438 -7.99 22.92 14.72
C TYR A 438 -7.40 23.30 13.35
N ARG A 439 -7.68 24.50 12.85
CA ARG A 439 -7.14 24.96 11.56
C ARG A 439 -5.61 24.97 11.52
N ILE A 440 -4.97 25.47 12.57
CA ILE A 440 -3.49 25.52 12.69
C ILE A 440 -2.93 24.10 12.67
N THR A 441 -3.50 23.21 13.49
CA THR A 441 -3.05 21.81 13.58
C THR A 441 -3.18 21.11 12.22
N MET A 442 -4.32 21.28 11.56
CA MET A 442 -4.55 20.65 10.25
C MET A 442 -3.67 21.24 9.16
N LYS A 443 -3.42 22.55 9.17
CA LYS A 443 -2.47 23.19 8.26
C LYS A 443 -1.06 22.67 8.46
N THR A 444 -0.60 22.57 9.72
CA THR A 444 0.72 22.01 10.04
C THR A 444 0.84 20.56 9.56
N LEU A 445 -0.19 19.75 9.81
CA LEU A 445 -0.24 18.36 9.38
C LEU A 445 -0.22 18.25 7.84
N SER A 446 -1.00 19.07 7.14
CA SER A 446 -1.01 19.10 5.67
C SER A 446 0.38 19.44 5.10
N ILE A 447 1.09 20.41 5.69
CA ILE A 447 2.46 20.77 5.31
C ILE A 447 3.42 19.58 5.53
N LEU A 448 3.31 18.90 6.66
CA LEU A 448 4.16 17.74 6.98
C LEU A 448 3.93 16.56 6.01
N VAL A 449 2.68 16.36 5.59
CA VAL A 449 2.31 15.26 4.66
C VAL A 449 2.63 15.61 3.21
N SER A 450 2.23 16.79 2.75
CA SER A 450 2.44 17.23 1.35
C SER A 450 3.85 17.70 1.07
N GLY A 451 4.54 18.21 2.09
CA GLY A 451 5.81 18.92 1.95
C GLY A 451 5.68 20.34 1.41
N TYR A 452 4.45 20.85 1.20
CA TYR A 452 4.20 22.16 0.59
C TYR A 452 3.33 23.06 1.45
N VAL A 453 3.58 24.37 1.38
CA VAL A 453 2.82 25.42 2.06
C VAL A 453 1.97 26.13 1.06
N SER A 454 0.64 26.00 1.17
CA SER A 454 -0.32 26.72 0.33
C SER A 454 -0.36 28.21 0.65
N THR A 455 -0.43 29.04 -0.39
CA THR A 455 -0.58 30.51 -0.27
C THR A 455 -2.01 30.96 0.01
N HIS A 456 -3.00 30.10 -0.23
CA HIS A 456 -4.40 30.36 0.06
C HIS A 456 -4.88 29.58 1.30
N ARG A 457 -5.94 30.09 1.97
CA ARG A 457 -6.54 29.44 3.15
C ARG A 457 -7.15 28.07 2.80
N GLU A 458 -7.80 28.02 1.64
CA GLU A 458 -8.34 26.79 1.05
C GLU A 458 -7.29 26.23 0.08
N PRO A 459 -6.67 25.10 0.37
CA PRO A 459 -5.57 24.59 -0.44
C PRO A 459 -5.94 24.37 -1.93
N GLU A 460 -7.20 24.05 -2.21
CA GLU A 460 -7.71 23.82 -3.57
C GLU A 460 -7.73 25.10 -4.42
N LYS A 461 -7.84 26.28 -3.78
CA LYS A 461 -7.81 27.59 -4.44
C LYS A 461 -6.41 28.20 -4.50
N SER A 462 -5.42 27.53 -3.92
CA SER A 462 -4.04 28.00 -3.91
C SER A 462 -3.47 27.95 -5.32
N LYS A 463 -3.10 29.07 -5.89
CA LYS A 463 -2.47 29.18 -7.22
C LYS A 463 -0.98 28.85 -7.19
N PHE A 464 -0.34 29.04 -6.03
CA PHE A 464 1.08 28.79 -5.82
C PHE A 464 1.32 28.14 -4.45
N GLU A 465 2.27 27.22 -4.38
CA GLU A 465 2.68 26.52 -3.15
C GLU A 465 4.19 26.60 -2.98
N PHE A 466 4.65 26.96 -1.77
CA PHE A 466 6.07 26.94 -1.40
C PHE A 466 6.48 25.52 -0.99
N GLY A 467 7.67 25.09 -1.42
CA GLY A 467 8.22 23.78 -1.07
C GLY A 467 9.10 23.20 -2.18
N PRO A 468 9.51 21.90 -2.05
CA PRO A 468 9.21 21.03 -0.90
C PRO A 468 10.01 21.40 0.35
N MET A 469 9.33 21.44 1.51
CA MET A 469 9.90 21.90 2.78
C MET A 469 11.01 21.00 3.33
N ASN A 470 10.98 19.69 2.99
CA ASN A 470 12.01 18.74 3.38
C ASN A 470 13.38 18.97 2.72
N SER A 471 13.47 19.83 1.72
CA SER A 471 14.71 20.19 1.02
C SER A 471 15.18 21.62 1.30
N THR A 472 14.48 22.36 2.19
CA THR A 472 14.79 23.75 2.53
C THR A 472 16.16 23.88 3.18
N VAL A 473 16.53 22.92 4.03
CA VAL A 473 17.85 22.88 4.70
C VAL A 473 18.49 21.53 4.43
N ASN A 474 19.71 21.55 3.92
CA ASN A 474 20.50 20.35 3.66
C ASN A 474 21.96 20.60 4.02
N TYR A 475 22.75 19.54 4.11
CA TYR A 475 24.18 19.58 4.35
C TYR A 475 24.93 18.58 3.45
N ASN A 476 25.99 19.04 2.80
CA ASN A 476 26.94 18.18 2.09
C ASN A 476 28.35 18.78 2.15
N LYS A 477 29.35 17.99 1.79
CA LYS A 477 30.77 18.35 1.95
C LYS A 477 31.21 19.50 1.05
N LEU A 478 30.60 19.65 -0.13
CA LEU A 478 30.92 20.67 -1.12
C LEU A 478 30.32 22.02 -0.71
N GLU A 479 29.04 22.08 -0.41
CA GLU A 479 28.29 23.30 -0.14
C GLU A 479 28.31 23.68 1.37
N GLY A 480 28.65 22.75 2.26
CA GLY A 480 28.41 22.92 3.69
C GLY A 480 26.91 22.95 4.00
N LEU A 481 26.46 23.93 4.75
CA LEU A 481 25.03 24.19 4.94
C LEU A 481 24.44 24.74 3.64
N ARG A 482 23.38 24.13 3.16
CA ARG A 482 22.61 24.55 1.98
C ARG A 482 21.23 25.01 2.42
N LEU A 483 20.86 26.23 2.05
CA LEU A 483 19.53 26.81 2.23
C LEU A 483 18.84 26.91 0.85
N ARG A 484 17.60 26.41 0.75
CA ARG A 484 16.81 26.38 -0.48
C ARG A 484 15.42 26.96 -0.25
N VAL A 485 14.96 27.80 -1.17
CA VAL A 485 13.59 28.29 -1.26
C VAL A 485 13.07 28.05 -2.67
N GLY A 486 11.90 27.45 -2.76
CA GLY A 486 11.27 27.13 -4.03
C GLY A 486 9.76 26.98 -3.92
N GLY A 487 9.15 26.69 -5.06
CA GLY A 487 7.71 26.49 -5.11
C GLY A 487 7.20 26.09 -6.49
N THR A 488 5.90 25.86 -6.56
CA THR A 488 5.23 25.34 -7.74
C THR A 488 3.85 25.95 -7.92
N THR A 489 3.42 26.15 -9.16
CA THR A 489 2.03 26.49 -9.47
C THR A 489 1.15 25.24 -9.44
N THR A 490 -0.14 25.45 -9.20
CA THR A 490 -1.13 24.39 -9.06
C THR A 490 -2.14 24.39 -10.22
N THR A 491 -3.06 23.42 -10.23
CA THR A 491 -4.19 23.37 -11.16
C THR A 491 -5.19 24.55 -10.99
N ALA A 492 -5.15 25.25 -9.83
CA ALA A 492 -5.91 26.48 -9.62
C ALA A 492 -5.29 27.69 -10.32
N PHE A 493 -4.00 27.66 -10.65
CA PHE A 493 -3.35 28.67 -11.49
C PHE A 493 -3.69 28.47 -12.96
N SER A 494 -3.45 27.25 -13.48
CA SER A 494 -3.77 26.86 -14.85
C SER A 494 -4.03 25.36 -14.92
N LYS A 495 -4.94 24.94 -15.81
CA LYS A 495 -5.20 23.54 -16.11
C LYS A 495 -4.12 22.91 -17.02
N ARG A 496 -3.36 23.75 -17.73
CA ARG A 496 -2.39 23.33 -18.76
C ARG A 496 -0.98 23.83 -18.54
N LEU A 497 -0.79 25.00 -17.92
CA LEU A 497 0.53 25.60 -17.74
C LEU A 497 0.97 25.49 -16.27
N PHE A 498 2.14 24.89 -16.06
CA PHE A 498 2.72 24.69 -14.73
C PHE A 498 4.13 25.26 -14.70
N LEU A 499 4.42 26.01 -13.65
CA LEU A 499 5.72 26.60 -13.37
C LEU A 499 6.25 26.01 -12.06
N ASP A 500 7.54 25.72 -12.02
CA ASP A 500 8.25 25.21 -10.83
C ASP A 500 9.63 25.82 -10.79
N GLY A 501 10.21 25.96 -9.61
CA GLY A 501 11.58 26.40 -9.50
C GLY A 501 12.02 26.63 -8.08
N TYR A 502 13.34 26.77 -7.93
CA TYR A 502 13.95 27.13 -6.66
C TYR A 502 15.23 27.90 -6.85
N VAL A 503 15.66 28.55 -5.76
CA VAL A 503 16.98 29.13 -5.57
C VAL A 503 17.57 28.51 -4.30
N ALA A 504 18.86 28.16 -4.34
CA ALA A 504 19.57 27.61 -3.19
C ALA A 504 20.98 28.27 -3.06
N TYR A 505 21.45 28.41 -1.84
CA TYR A 505 22.76 28.95 -1.52
C TYR A 505 23.54 27.98 -0.63
N GLY A 506 24.77 27.66 -1.02
CA GLY A 506 25.71 26.90 -0.21
C GLY A 506 26.64 27.81 0.54
N VAL A 507 26.70 27.64 1.87
CA VAL A 507 27.45 28.56 2.75
C VAL A 507 28.97 28.37 2.57
N LYS A 508 29.45 27.15 2.26
CA LYS A 508 30.87 26.85 2.16
C LYS A 508 31.43 27.16 0.77
N ASP A 509 30.68 26.89 -0.30
CA ASP A 509 31.11 27.12 -1.67
C ASP A 509 30.70 28.49 -2.21
N GLU A 510 29.90 29.25 -1.41
CA GLU A 510 29.48 30.64 -1.71
C GLU A 510 28.79 30.77 -3.09
N LYS A 511 28.17 29.69 -3.60
CA LYS A 511 27.53 29.67 -4.92
C LYS A 511 26.02 29.62 -4.82
N MET A 512 25.39 30.37 -5.71
CA MET A 512 23.95 30.26 -5.96
C MET A 512 23.65 29.08 -6.90
N LYS A 513 22.67 28.29 -6.59
CA LYS A 513 22.10 27.24 -7.43
C LYS A 513 20.64 27.59 -7.70
N TYR A 514 20.15 27.14 -8.84
CA TYR A 514 18.78 27.45 -9.26
C TYR A 514 18.23 26.37 -10.18
N ASP A 515 16.92 26.32 -10.24
CA ASP A 515 16.13 25.50 -11.15
C ASP A 515 14.89 26.28 -11.57
N ALA A 516 14.59 26.24 -12.83
CA ALA A 516 13.40 26.84 -13.43
C ALA A 516 12.79 25.86 -14.44
N LEU A 517 11.52 25.51 -14.20
CA LEU A 517 10.79 24.54 -15.00
C LEU A 517 9.48 25.13 -15.49
N VAL A 518 9.19 24.93 -16.77
CA VAL A 518 7.92 25.23 -17.42
C VAL A 518 7.38 23.96 -18.04
N GLU A 519 6.15 23.58 -17.69
CA GLU A 519 5.45 22.42 -18.26
C GLU A 519 4.13 22.84 -18.87
N TYR A 520 3.91 22.48 -20.15
CA TYR A 520 2.65 22.60 -20.83
C TYR A 520 2.00 21.23 -20.97
N SER A 521 0.79 21.08 -20.45
CA SER A 521 -0.04 19.89 -20.59
C SER A 521 -0.99 20.02 -21.77
N PHE A 522 -0.97 19.05 -22.67
CA PHE A 522 -1.92 18.98 -23.79
C PHE A 522 -3.31 18.53 -23.34
N ASN A 523 -3.40 17.83 -22.18
CA ASN A 523 -4.64 17.47 -21.52
C ASN A 523 -4.95 18.47 -20.40
N ASP A 524 -6.23 18.81 -20.22
CA ASP A 524 -6.66 19.58 -19.05
C ASP A 524 -6.49 18.74 -17.78
N ARG A 525 -5.68 19.22 -16.85
CA ARG A 525 -5.50 18.59 -15.53
C ARG A 525 -6.60 19.09 -14.61
N LYS A 526 -7.35 18.17 -14.01
CA LYS A 526 -8.53 18.50 -13.21
C LYS A 526 -8.13 18.89 -11.79
N GLU A 527 -7.37 18.06 -11.12
CA GLU A 527 -7.07 18.16 -9.70
C GLU A 527 -5.59 18.03 -9.38
N PHE A 528 -4.87 17.14 -10.05
CA PHE A 528 -3.47 16.83 -9.75
C PHE A 528 -2.50 17.31 -10.82
N ARG A 529 -1.37 17.85 -10.40
CA ARG A 529 -0.33 18.29 -11.33
C ARG A 529 0.23 17.14 -12.19
N LYS A 530 0.40 15.94 -11.61
CA LYS A 530 0.89 14.73 -12.29
C LYS A 530 -0.23 13.73 -12.56
N GLU A 531 -1.41 14.23 -12.95
CA GLU A 531 -2.59 13.42 -13.23
C GLU A 531 -2.34 12.42 -14.36
N TYR A 532 -2.70 11.16 -14.12
CA TYR A 532 -2.58 10.09 -15.12
C TYR A 532 -3.80 10.04 -16.05
N PRO A 533 -3.62 9.84 -17.37
CA PRO A 533 -2.35 9.75 -18.12
C PRO A 533 -1.77 11.12 -18.47
N MET A 534 -0.45 11.25 -18.37
CA MET A 534 0.24 12.49 -18.75
C MET A 534 0.39 12.63 -20.26
N HIS A 535 0.20 13.85 -20.75
CA HIS A 535 0.56 14.25 -22.11
C HIS A 535 1.07 15.68 -22.02
N SER A 536 2.38 15.85 -21.99
CA SER A 536 2.98 17.17 -21.73
C SER A 536 4.34 17.37 -22.41
N LEU A 537 4.67 18.65 -22.58
CA LEU A 537 6.00 19.11 -22.97
C LEU A 537 6.56 19.94 -21.81
N ARG A 538 7.74 19.59 -21.32
CA ARG A 538 8.44 20.23 -20.19
C ARG A 538 9.79 20.75 -20.64
N PHE A 539 10.09 21.98 -20.29
CA PHE A 539 11.42 22.58 -20.37
C PHE A 539 11.92 22.88 -18.95
N GLU A 540 13.16 22.50 -18.68
CA GLU A 540 13.84 22.71 -17.39
C GLU A 540 15.25 23.26 -17.63
N TYR A 541 15.61 24.29 -16.88
CA TYR A 541 16.96 24.84 -16.87
C TYR A 541 17.44 24.91 -15.43
N MET A 542 18.54 24.18 -15.14
CA MET A 542 19.10 24.09 -13.80
C MET A 542 20.60 24.29 -13.75
N TYR A 543 21.07 24.84 -12.63
CA TYR A 543 22.46 24.79 -12.17
C TYR A 543 22.48 24.32 -10.73
N ASP A 544 22.98 23.10 -10.50
CA ASP A 544 22.99 22.49 -9.17
C ASP A 544 24.16 21.49 -9.03
N ILE A 545 24.25 20.84 -7.90
CA ILE A 545 25.20 19.75 -7.66
C ILE A 545 24.68 18.43 -8.27
N ASN A 546 25.63 17.64 -8.79
CA ASN A 546 25.40 16.27 -9.21
C ASN A 546 26.22 15.30 -8.36
N LYS A 547 25.68 14.13 -8.07
CA LYS A 547 26.33 13.06 -7.30
C LYS A 547 26.56 11.89 -8.23
N LEU A 548 27.81 11.62 -8.55
CA LEU A 548 28.19 10.50 -9.41
C LEU A 548 27.84 9.16 -8.76
N GLY A 549 27.34 8.22 -9.54
CA GLY A 549 26.95 6.88 -9.05
C GLY A 549 25.67 6.87 -8.22
N GLN A 550 24.76 7.84 -8.43
CA GLN A 550 23.41 7.85 -7.84
C GLN A 550 22.33 7.98 -8.93
N ASP A 551 22.30 7.00 -9.82
CA ASP A 551 21.32 6.92 -10.91
C ASP A 551 20.33 5.77 -10.67
N TYR A 552 19.09 6.13 -10.33
CA TYR A 552 18.02 5.18 -9.97
C TYR A 552 16.97 5.15 -11.07
N MET A 553 16.57 3.95 -11.50
CA MET A 553 15.53 3.76 -12.51
C MET A 553 14.13 3.76 -11.91
N TYR A 554 13.97 3.18 -10.72
CA TYR A 554 12.68 2.97 -10.06
C TYR A 554 12.52 3.72 -8.72
N THR A 555 13.63 4.16 -8.13
CA THR A 555 13.65 4.79 -6.80
C THR A 555 13.75 6.31 -6.92
N SER A 556 12.94 7.04 -6.15
CA SER A 556 13.02 8.51 -6.12
C SER A 556 14.28 8.99 -5.39
N LYS A 557 14.94 10.00 -5.94
CA LYS A 557 16.09 10.68 -5.32
C LYS A 557 15.69 11.51 -4.09
N ASP A 558 14.44 11.96 -3.99
CA ASP A 558 13.93 12.83 -2.92
C ASP A 558 13.37 12.03 -1.73
N ASN A 559 14.21 11.20 -1.12
CA ASN A 559 13.82 10.44 0.07
C ASN A 559 14.51 11.04 1.32
N MET A 560 13.73 11.52 2.30
CA MET A 560 14.25 12.12 3.55
C MET A 560 15.20 11.18 4.31
N MET A 561 15.03 9.85 4.18
CA MET A 561 15.94 8.87 4.78
C MET A 561 17.34 8.88 4.16
N LEU A 562 17.51 9.45 2.95
CA LEU A 562 18.81 9.65 2.31
C LEU A 562 19.64 10.73 2.99
N MET A 563 19.06 11.54 3.85
CA MET A 563 19.76 12.62 4.57
C MET A 563 20.63 12.08 5.72
N ILE A 564 20.23 10.95 6.34
CA ILE A 564 21.00 10.32 7.43
C ILE A 564 22.09 9.43 6.82
N ARG A 565 23.30 9.99 6.67
CA ARG A 565 24.41 9.32 5.99
C ARG A 565 25.38 8.67 6.97
N ARG A 566 25.85 7.48 6.58
CA ARG A 566 26.90 6.71 7.26
C ARG A 566 28.29 7.12 6.79
N LYS A 567 28.45 7.33 5.49
CA LYS A 567 29.68 7.79 4.85
C LYS A 567 29.41 9.13 4.17
N GLN A 568 30.44 10.00 4.18
CA GLN A 568 30.36 11.25 3.42
C GLN A 568 30.43 10.95 1.92
N ASP A 569 29.62 11.67 1.16
CA ASP A 569 29.67 11.64 -0.29
C ASP A 569 30.83 12.51 -0.77
N ASN A 570 31.81 11.89 -1.39
CA ASN A 570 33.02 12.55 -1.84
C ASN A 570 33.04 12.83 -3.36
N TYR A 571 32.02 12.37 -4.12
CA TYR A 571 31.99 12.48 -5.58
C TYR A 571 30.84 13.39 -6.03
N ILE A 572 31.02 14.70 -5.74
CA ILE A 572 30.05 15.76 -6.03
C ILE A 572 30.67 16.70 -7.07
N SER A 573 30.03 16.83 -8.22
CA SER A 573 30.31 17.78 -9.29
C SER A 573 29.25 18.89 -9.32
N TYR A 574 29.49 19.99 -10.09
CA TYR A 574 28.42 20.92 -10.47
C TYR A 574 27.89 20.55 -11.85
N LEU A 575 26.60 20.70 -12.03
CA LEU A 575 25.90 20.40 -13.26
C LEU A 575 25.04 21.59 -13.69
N ARG A 576 25.27 22.08 -14.92
CA ARG A 576 24.34 22.98 -15.62
C ARG A 576 23.65 22.18 -16.71
N GLN A 577 22.33 22.22 -16.73
CA GLN A 577 21.55 21.40 -17.65
C GLN A 577 20.35 22.16 -18.19
N SER A 578 20.12 22.04 -19.49
CA SER A 578 18.87 22.37 -20.16
C SER A 578 18.23 21.09 -20.65
N GLU A 579 16.97 20.87 -20.33
CA GLU A 579 16.25 19.64 -20.70
C GLU A 579 14.90 19.96 -21.29
N LEU A 580 14.61 19.41 -22.48
CA LEU A 580 13.29 19.44 -23.10
C LEU A 580 12.74 18.00 -23.12
N THR A 581 11.63 17.77 -22.39
CA THR A 581 11.03 16.45 -22.24
C THR A 581 9.61 16.43 -22.78
N TYR A 582 9.34 15.60 -23.80
CA TYR A 582 8.00 15.22 -24.23
C TYR A 582 7.60 13.93 -23.55
N THR A 583 6.42 13.92 -22.90
CA THR A 583 5.85 12.76 -22.20
C THR A 583 4.49 12.41 -22.74
N ARG A 584 4.25 11.14 -23.07
CA ARG A 584 2.94 10.60 -23.44
C ARG A 584 2.69 9.29 -22.72
N GLU A 585 1.61 9.24 -21.92
CA GLU A 585 1.11 8.04 -21.23
C GLU A 585 -0.22 7.61 -21.82
N HIS A 586 -0.52 6.31 -21.75
CA HIS A 586 -1.77 5.72 -22.24
C HIS A 586 -2.39 4.81 -21.17
N TYR A 587 -3.72 4.71 -21.14
CA TYR A 587 -4.46 3.86 -20.20
C TYR A 587 -4.15 2.36 -20.33
N ASN A 588 -3.62 1.90 -21.49
CA ASN A 588 -3.20 0.51 -21.70
C ASN A 588 -1.87 0.16 -21.00
N GLY A 589 -1.24 1.14 -20.32
CA GLY A 589 0.00 0.98 -19.57
C GLY A 589 1.28 1.33 -20.33
N TRP A 590 1.21 1.66 -21.63
CA TRP A 590 2.35 2.16 -22.38
C TRP A 590 2.59 3.64 -22.09
N SER A 591 3.86 4.01 -21.96
CA SER A 591 4.30 5.40 -21.91
C SER A 591 5.64 5.56 -22.62
N TYR A 592 5.85 6.72 -23.25
CA TYR A 592 7.11 7.08 -23.90
C TYR A 592 7.51 8.49 -23.58
N ASN A 593 8.82 8.68 -23.45
CA ASN A 593 9.44 9.99 -23.28
C ASN A 593 10.49 10.19 -24.37
N ALA A 594 10.53 11.37 -24.94
CA ALA A 594 11.65 11.87 -25.72
C ALA A 594 12.27 13.05 -24.98
N ILE A 595 13.55 12.93 -24.65
CA ILE A 595 14.25 13.86 -23.77
C ILE A 595 15.48 14.39 -24.53
N LEU A 596 15.46 15.65 -24.88
CA LEU A 596 16.64 16.35 -25.41
C LEU A 596 17.31 17.08 -24.24
N ARG A 597 18.56 16.73 -23.97
CA ARG A 597 19.32 17.23 -22.84
C ARG A 597 20.65 17.81 -23.28
N ASN A 598 20.91 19.07 -22.97
CA ASN A 598 22.24 19.67 -23.03
C ASN A 598 22.75 19.85 -21.60
N ARG A 599 23.87 19.21 -21.28
CA ARG A 599 24.50 19.25 -19.97
C ARG A 599 25.94 19.66 -20.02
N ARG A 600 26.38 20.49 -19.06
CA ARG A 600 27.76 20.79 -18.76
C ARG A 600 28.08 20.40 -17.34
N GLU A 601 29.00 19.50 -17.15
CA GLU A 601 29.44 19.03 -15.85
C GLU A 601 30.81 19.55 -15.52
N TYR A 602 30.96 20.18 -14.35
CA TYR A 602 32.19 20.85 -13.92
C TYR A 602 32.93 20.01 -12.89
N ALA A 603 34.29 20.01 -13.02
CA ALA A 603 35.16 19.47 -12.00
C ALA A 603 35.02 20.24 -10.67
N THR A 604 35.29 19.55 -9.56
CA THR A 604 35.32 20.11 -8.20
C THR A 604 36.57 19.60 -7.47
N PRO A 605 36.90 20.13 -6.29
CA PRO A 605 37.96 19.55 -5.46
C PRO A 605 37.72 18.09 -5.07
N TYR A 606 36.48 17.60 -5.23
CA TYR A 606 36.08 16.22 -4.90
C TYR A 606 35.96 15.31 -6.14
N VAL A 607 35.87 15.89 -7.35
CA VAL A 607 35.79 15.17 -8.63
C VAL A 607 36.67 15.90 -9.65
N SER A 608 37.86 15.42 -9.87
CA SER A 608 38.78 15.96 -10.90
C SER A 608 38.62 15.23 -12.22
N PHE A 609 38.63 15.95 -13.31
CA PHE A 609 38.69 15.42 -14.67
C PHE A 609 40.10 15.59 -15.21
N GLN A 610 40.84 14.46 -15.37
CA GLN A 610 42.20 14.41 -15.90
C GLN A 610 42.16 13.68 -17.23
N ARG A 611 42.26 14.41 -18.35
CA ARG A 611 42.20 13.84 -19.70
C ARG A 611 43.55 13.27 -20.07
N ILE A 612 43.58 12.06 -20.56
CA ILE A 612 44.77 11.41 -21.08
C ILE A 612 45.05 11.96 -22.48
N GLY A 613 46.16 12.61 -22.65
CA GLY A 613 46.68 13.12 -23.94
C GLY A 613 47.64 12.16 -24.62
N ALA A 614 48.18 12.60 -25.76
CA ALA A 614 49.21 11.87 -26.50
C ALA A 614 50.43 11.56 -25.60
N GLY A 615 50.93 10.32 -25.67
CA GLY A 615 52.05 9.87 -24.82
C GLY A 615 51.75 9.71 -23.35
N GLY A 616 50.48 9.67 -22.96
CA GLY A 616 50.03 9.42 -21.56
C GLY A 616 50.08 10.67 -20.67
N THR A 617 50.22 11.86 -21.22
CA THR A 617 50.18 13.12 -20.45
C THR A 617 48.79 13.33 -19.82
N LEU A 618 48.76 13.83 -18.59
CA LEU A 618 47.50 14.13 -17.89
C LEU A 618 47.23 15.63 -17.97
N ASN A 619 46.13 15.98 -18.62
CA ASN A 619 45.70 17.35 -18.78
C ASN A 619 44.44 17.60 -17.96
N PRO A 620 44.43 18.55 -17.00
CA PRO A 620 43.23 18.87 -16.24
C PRO A 620 42.16 19.48 -17.15
N VAL A 621 40.91 19.10 -16.95
CA VAL A 621 39.72 19.57 -17.68
C VAL A 621 38.73 20.14 -16.67
N ASP A 622 38.34 21.40 -16.86
CA ASP A 622 37.42 22.06 -15.93
C ASP A 622 35.98 21.56 -16.07
N HIS A 623 35.57 21.20 -17.28
CA HIS A 623 34.24 20.70 -17.60
C HIS A 623 34.23 19.87 -18.88
N TYR A 624 33.15 19.16 -19.10
CA TYR A 624 32.78 18.57 -20.39
C TYR A 624 31.30 18.85 -20.71
N ASP A 625 31.03 18.92 -22.01
CA ASP A 625 29.69 19.17 -22.56
C ASP A 625 29.12 17.94 -23.25
N MET A 626 27.81 17.74 -23.12
CA MET A 626 27.10 16.69 -23.82
C MET A 626 25.68 17.11 -24.18
N THR A 627 25.35 17.00 -25.46
CA THR A 627 23.97 17.13 -25.94
C THR A 627 23.48 15.77 -26.43
N ALA A 628 22.48 15.24 -25.78
CA ALA A 628 21.97 13.90 -26.03
C ALA A 628 20.45 13.88 -26.17
N LEU A 629 19.96 13.03 -27.07
CA LEU A 629 18.58 12.62 -27.17
C LEU A 629 18.41 11.27 -26.48
N GLU A 630 17.49 11.22 -25.52
CA GLU A 630 17.12 9.97 -24.84
C GLU A 630 15.69 9.61 -25.20
N LEU A 631 15.48 8.38 -25.66
CA LEU A 631 14.18 7.79 -25.92
C LEU A 631 13.90 6.73 -24.85
N ARG A 632 12.79 6.89 -24.11
CA ARG A 632 12.35 5.92 -23.09
C ARG A 632 11.01 5.33 -23.48
N LEU A 633 10.93 4.02 -23.42
CA LEU A 633 9.69 3.27 -23.52
C LEU A 633 9.44 2.56 -22.19
N ARG A 634 8.24 2.72 -21.62
CA ARG A 634 7.83 2.08 -20.38
C ARG A 634 6.49 1.38 -20.57
N TYR A 635 6.39 0.19 -20.00
CA TYR A 635 5.15 -0.56 -19.91
C TYR A 635 4.83 -0.87 -18.44
N GLY A 636 3.62 -0.51 -17.99
CA GLY A 636 3.14 -0.74 -16.63
C GLY A 636 1.63 -0.95 -16.59
N ARG A 637 1.16 -2.11 -17.13
CA ARG A 637 -0.27 -2.41 -17.17
C ARG A 637 -0.82 -2.68 -15.77
N ASN A 638 -2.00 -2.10 -15.47
CA ASN A 638 -2.71 -2.22 -14.20
C ASN A 638 -1.95 -1.64 -12.99
N GLU A 639 -0.96 -0.79 -13.24
CA GLU A 639 -0.32 -0.03 -12.16
C GLU A 639 -1.30 1.00 -11.60
N LYS A 640 -1.39 1.08 -10.28
CA LYS A 640 -2.24 2.02 -9.57
C LYS A 640 -1.39 2.98 -8.76
N PHE A 641 -1.82 4.22 -8.69
CA PHE A 641 -1.07 5.30 -8.06
C PHE A 641 -1.85 5.95 -6.94
N TYR A 642 -1.18 6.29 -5.86
CA TYR A 642 -1.61 7.32 -4.94
C TYR A 642 -1.20 8.66 -5.52
N GLN A 643 -2.17 9.51 -5.80
CA GLN A 643 -1.92 10.85 -6.34
C GLN A 643 -2.20 11.89 -5.26
N THR A 644 -1.23 12.75 -5.02
CA THR A 644 -1.40 13.99 -4.28
C THR A 644 -1.35 15.14 -5.26
N ARG A 645 -1.59 16.34 -4.79
CA ARG A 645 -1.56 17.54 -5.62
C ARG A 645 -0.28 17.67 -6.45
N ASN A 646 0.86 17.33 -5.87
CA ASN A 646 2.19 17.50 -6.49
C ASN A 646 2.96 16.20 -6.76
N GLN A 647 2.51 15.07 -6.21
CA GLN A 647 3.22 13.80 -6.31
C GLN A 647 2.31 12.66 -6.78
N ARG A 648 2.90 11.70 -7.46
CA ARG A 648 2.29 10.44 -7.85
C ARG A 648 3.21 9.29 -7.43
N VAL A 649 2.69 8.40 -6.58
CA VAL A 649 3.45 7.28 -6.00
C VAL A 649 2.72 5.98 -6.31
N PRO A 650 3.39 4.95 -6.84
CA PRO A 650 2.75 3.66 -7.07
C PRO A 650 2.30 3.03 -5.75
N ILE A 651 1.08 2.48 -5.73
CA ILE A 651 0.50 1.78 -4.58
C ILE A 651 0.63 0.27 -4.76
N THR A 652 0.42 -0.21 -6.01
CA THR A 652 0.49 -1.64 -6.31
C THR A 652 1.86 -1.98 -6.88
N PHE A 653 2.47 -3.01 -6.30
CA PHE A 653 3.74 -3.55 -6.78
C PHE A 653 3.54 -4.82 -7.62
N ASP A 654 2.29 -5.25 -7.83
CA ASP A 654 1.93 -6.45 -8.61
C ASP A 654 2.10 -6.26 -10.12
N ALA A 655 2.06 -5.01 -10.58
CA ALA A 655 2.23 -4.70 -11.99
C ALA A 655 3.64 -5.09 -12.46
N LEU A 656 3.74 -5.69 -13.63
CA LEU A 656 5.00 -5.81 -14.34
C LEU A 656 5.36 -4.43 -14.90
N ILE A 657 6.48 -3.88 -14.43
CA ILE A 657 7.04 -2.64 -14.94
C ILE A 657 8.25 -3.02 -15.81
N PHE A 658 8.21 -2.64 -17.05
CA PHE A 658 9.30 -2.85 -18.00
C PHE A 658 9.73 -1.50 -18.59
N ASN A 659 11.02 -1.23 -18.60
CA ASN A 659 11.60 0.00 -19.12
C ASN A 659 12.69 -0.34 -20.13
N VAL A 660 12.70 0.40 -21.23
CA VAL A 660 13.83 0.44 -22.19
C VAL A 660 14.18 1.89 -22.43
N SER A 661 15.45 2.23 -22.35
CA SER A 661 15.93 3.55 -22.74
C SER A 661 17.14 3.43 -23.66
N HIS A 662 17.23 4.36 -24.60
CA HIS A 662 18.39 4.53 -25.45
C HIS A 662 18.77 6.01 -25.51
N VAL A 663 20.01 6.30 -25.13
CA VAL A 663 20.59 7.63 -25.18
C VAL A 663 21.51 7.71 -26.38
N MET A 664 21.41 8.78 -27.16
CA MET A 664 22.27 9.03 -28.31
C MET A 664 22.76 10.47 -28.35
N ALA A 665 24.04 10.64 -28.59
CA ALA A 665 24.68 11.94 -28.81
C ALA A 665 25.71 11.84 -29.93
N LYS A 666 25.86 12.91 -30.67
CA LYS A 666 26.85 13.04 -31.73
C LYS A 666 27.86 14.11 -31.34
N LYS A 667 29.17 13.78 -31.44
CA LYS A 667 30.24 14.72 -31.20
C LYS A 667 30.10 15.95 -32.13
N ASP A 668 30.43 17.12 -31.61
CA ASP A 668 30.37 18.43 -32.27
C ASP A 668 28.90 18.90 -32.60
N PHE A 669 27.90 18.08 -32.36
CA PHE A 669 26.50 18.48 -32.52
C PHE A 669 25.99 19.20 -31.26
N LEU A 670 25.56 20.47 -31.44
CA LEU A 670 25.09 21.34 -30.34
C LEU A 670 26.07 21.40 -29.14
N GLY A 671 27.40 21.38 -29.45
CA GLY A 671 28.46 21.48 -28.45
C GLY A 671 28.74 20.20 -27.66
N SER A 672 28.37 19.04 -28.18
CA SER A 672 28.71 17.75 -27.53
C SER A 672 30.18 17.40 -27.77
N ASP A 673 30.92 17.08 -26.68
CA ASP A 673 32.31 16.64 -26.74
C ASP A 673 32.48 15.20 -27.21
N TYR A 674 31.44 14.38 -27.12
CA TYR A 674 31.54 12.93 -27.33
C TYR A 674 30.42 12.38 -28.21
N ASP A 675 30.74 11.33 -28.98
CA ASP A 675 29.76 10.39 -29.51
C ASP A 675 29.31 9.48 -28.35
N TYR A 676 28.04 9.46 -28.04
CA TYR A 676 27.49 8.68 -26.91
C TYR A 676 26.30 7.85 -27.31
N HIS A 677 26.40 6.54 -27.10
CA HIS A 677 25.28 5.61 -27.24
C HIS A 677 25.23 4.70 -26.02
N ARG A 678 24.11 4.72 -25.34
CA ARG A 678 23.85 3.86 -24.17
C ARG A 678 22.44 3.28 -24.24
N THR A 679 22.34 1.98 -24.01
CA THR A 679 21.06 1.27 -23.92
C THR A 679 20.91 0.71 -22.51
N ASP A 680 19.76 0.95 -21.85
CA ASP A 680 19.43 0.36 -20.57
C ASP A 680 18.06 -0.34 -20.67
N ILE A 681 17.95 -1.50 -20.06
CA ILE A 681 16.72 -2.29 -19.95
C ILE A 681 16.51 -2.60 -18.49
N GLY A 682 15.29 -2.45 -18.02
CA GLY A 682 14.94 -2.75 -16.63
C GLY A 682 13.57 -3.39 -16.48
N MET A 683 13.45 -4.24 -15.48
CA MET A 683 12.21 -4.92 -15.12
C MET A 683 12.03 -4.88 -13.60
N GLN A 684 10.80 -4.61 -13.17
CA GLN A 684 10.39 -4.72 -11.77
C GLN A 684 9.09 -5.52 -11.69
N LYS A 685 9.03 -6.48 -10.73
CA LYS A 685 7.85 -7.32 -10.51
C LYS A 685 7.81 -7.83 -9.08
N ARG A 686 6.62 -7.84 -8.46
CA ARG A 686 6.32 -8.59 -7.25
C ARG A 686 5.67 -9.92 -7.59
N PHE A 687 6.20 -11.00 -7.03
CA PHE A 687 5.65 -12.35 -7.12
C PHE A 687 5.06 -12.73 -5.77
N TRP A 688 3.75 -12.95 -5.73
CA TRP A 688 3.08 -13.42 -4.53
C TRP A 688 3.17 -14.95 -4.44
N LEU A 689 3.59 -15.45 -3.29
CA LEU A 689 3.72 -16.87 -2.97
C LEU A 689 2.59 -17.35 -2.07
N SER A 690 1.41 -16.73 -2.17
CA SER A 690 0.23 -17.02 -1.35
C SER A 690 0.57 -16.96 0.15
N ALA A 691 0.39 -18.05 0.90
CA ALA A 691 0.69 -18.15 2.32
C ALA A 691 2.16 -17.89 2.70
N PHE A 692 3.08 -17.98 1.74
CA PHE A 692 4.53 -17.88 2.01
C PHE A 692 5.11 -16.47 1.78
N GLY A 693 4.23 -15.45 1.64
CA GLY A 693 4.67 -14.07 1.45
C GLY A 693 4.90 -13.70 -0.01
N TYR A 694 5.93 -12.89 -0.29
CA TYR A 694 6.19 -12.41 -1.65
C TYR A 694 7.66 -12.13 -1.91
N ILE A 695 8.03 -12.15 -3.19
CA ILE A 695 9.35 -11.79 -3.69
C ILE A 695 9.25 -10.53 -4.53
N ASP A 696 10.03 -9.51 -4.20
CA ASP A 696 10.26 -8.34 -5.03
C ASP A 696 11.52 -8.56 -5.86
N LEU A 697 11.39 -8.45 -7.18
CA LEU A 697 12.47 -8.56 -8.16
C LEU A 697 12.66 -7.24 -8.88
N ILE A 698 13.89 -6.73 -8.89
CA ILE A 698 14.36 -5.69 -9.82
C ILE A 698 15.53 -6.27 -10.59
N ALA A 699 15.45 -6.27 -11.91
CA ALA A 699 16.54 -6.69 -12.78
C ALA A 699 16.84 -5.58 -13.79
N LYS A 700 18.13 -5.28 -14.02
CA LYS A 700 18.55 -4.26 -14.95
C LYS A 700 19.76 -4.76 -15.74
N MET A 701 19.86 -4.34 -16.99
CA MET A 701 21.05 -4.52 -17.82
C MET A 701 21.25 -3.31 -18.71
N GLY A 702 22.50 -3.09 -19.10
CA GLY A 702 22.79 -2.01 -20.03
C GLY A 702 24.20 -2.05 -20.58
N LYS A 703 24.40 -1.26 -21.62
CA LYS A 703 25.65 -1.17 -22.36
C LYS A 703 25.89 0.22 -22.90
N VAL A 704 27.14 0.70 -22.74
CA VAL A 704 27.69 1.88 -23.41
C VAL A 704 28.42 1.41 -24.65
N TRP A 705 27.92 1.81 -25.81
CA TRP A 705 28.43 1.34 -27.12
C TRP A 705 29.64 2.10 -27.62
N THR A 706 29.88 3.31 -27.12
CA THR A 706 30.91 4.24 -27.61
C THR A 706 32.05 4.39 -26.61
N LYS A 707 33.14 4.99 -27.05
CA LYS A 707 34.27 5.37 -26.21
C LYS A 707 33.97 6.70 -25.54
N VAL A 708 33.93 6.73 -24.20
CA VAL A 708 33.57 7.92 -23.43
C VAL A 708 34.31 7.98 -22.09
N PRO A 709 34.50 9.15 -21.47
CA PRO A 709 35.09 9.27 -20.16
C PRO A 709 34.20 8.70 -19.05
N TYR A 710 34.81 8.37 -17.90
CA TYR A 710 34.15 7.62 -16.82
C TYR A 710 32.85 8.23 -16.28
N PRO A 711 32.63 9.55 -16.24
CA PRO A 711 31.35 10.05 -15.74
C PRO A 711 30.13 9.69 -16.61
N LEU A 712 30.39 9.30 -17.88
CA LEU A 712 29.37 8.83 -18.83
C LEU A 712 29.22 7.29 -18.86
N LEU A 713 30.12 6.58 -18.18
CA LEU A 713 30.04 5.12 -18.03
C LEU A 713 29.00 4.71 -16.98
N ILE A 714 28.88 3.42 -16.77
CA ILE A 714 27.97 2.84 -15.79
C ILE A 714 28.64 2.87 -14.42
N LEU A 715 28.08 3.68 -13.53
CA LEU A 715 28.53 3.86 -12.15
C LEU A 715 27.53 3.19 -11.20
N PRO A 716 27.87 2.04 -10.60
CA PRO A 716 26.96 1.34 -9.70
C PRO A 716 26.59 2.19 -8.48
N ASN A 717 25.31 2.15 -8.09
CA ASN A 717 24.80 2.93 -6.97
C ASN A 717 25.32 2.40 -5.64
N ALA A 718 26.17 3.15 -4.96
CA ALA A 718 26.62 2.85 -3.60
C ALA A 718 25.69 3.48 -2.57
N ASN A 719 25.24 2.68 -1.60
CA ASN A 719 24.39 3.15 -0.52
C ASN A 719 25.25 3.75 0.62
N LEU A 720 25.27 5.05 0.70
CA LEU A 720 26.03 5.80 1.73
C LEU A 720 25.23 6.07 3.01
N THR A 721 24.00 5.53 3.14
CA THR A 721 23.08 5.79 4.25
C THR A 721 23.02 4.62 5.22
N TYR A 722 22.36 4.83 6.37
CA TYR A 722 22.06 3.76 7.32
C TYR A 722 20.85 2.92 6.90
N THR A 723 20.09 3.34 5.89
CA THR A 723 18.88 2.63 5.44
C THR A 723 19.18 1.73 4.25
N ILE A 724 18.46 0.61 4.14
CA ILE A 724 18.48 -0.20 2.91
C ILE A 724 17.69 0.52 1.82
N GLN A 725 18.31 0.64 0.64
CA GLN A 725 17.70 1.21 -0.54
C GLN A 725 17.65 0.18 -1.66
N PRO A 726 16.53 0.05 -2.36
CA PRO A 726 16.49 -0.71 -3.61
C PRO A 726 17.47 -0.14 -4.64
N GLU A 727 17.92 -0.95 -5.57
CA GLU A 727 18.83 -0.58 -6.67
C GLU A 727 20.21 -0.05 -6.22
N SER A 728 20.61 -0.24 -4.96
CA SER A 728 21.89 0.21 -4.45
C SER A 728 22.60 -0.86 -3.63
N TYR A 729 23.94 -0.82 -3.59
CA TYR A 729 24.78 -1.77 -2.88
C TYR A 729 25.23 -1.20 -1.54
N THR A 730 24.96 -1.94 -0.48
CA THR A 730 25.05 -1.48 0.92
C THR A 730 26.48 -1.38 1.40
N ASN A 731 27.34 -2.31 1.00
CA ASN A 731 28.73 -2.43 1.43
C ASN A 731 29.76 -2.08 0.31
N MET A 732 29.26 -1.59 -0.85
CA MET A 732 30.08 -1.07 -1.93
C MET A 732 30.49 0.39 -1.64
N ASN A 733 31.69 0.77 -1.99
CA ASN A 733 32.11 2.18 -1.97
C ASN A 733 31.64 2.90 -3.24
N ALA A 734 31.44 4.20 -3.15
CA ALA A 734 31.13 5.01 -4.33
C ALA A 734 32.29 4.96 -5.34
N LEU A 735 31.99 4.79 -6.63
CA LEU A 735 32.93 4.61 -7.73
C LEU A 735 33.95 3.46 -7.56
N GLU A 736 33.63 2.47 -6.72
CA GLU A 736 34.50 1.30 -6.54
C GLU A 736 34.64 0.50 -7.84
N PHE A 737 33.55 0.43 -8.63
CA PHE A 737 33.56 -0.20 -9.95
C PHE A 737 33.03 0.78 -11.00
N ILE A 738 33.60 0.72 -12.17
CA ILE A 738 33.18 1.47 -13.36
C ILE A 738 33.13 0.49 -14.51
N ASN A 739 31.98 0.42 -15.21
CA ASN A 739 31.72 -0.57 -16.24
C ASN A 739 31.16 0.11 -17.50
N ASP A 740 31.27 -0.51 -18.66
CA ASP A 740 30.54 -0.13 -19.86
C ASP A 740 29.49 -1.15 -20.26
N GLU A 741 29.46 -2.32 -19.61
CA GLU A 741 28.40 -3.32 -19.70
C GLU A 741 28.05 -3.79 -18.30
N TYR A 742 26.73 -4.00 -18.02
CA TYR A 742 26.31 -4.53 -16.74
C TYR A 742 25.02 -5.35 -16.83
N ALA A 743 24.87 -6.26 -15.87
CA ALA A 743 23.60 -6.86 -15.48
C ALA A 743 23.51 -6.87 -13.97
N SER A 744 22.37 -6.50 -13.43
CA SER A 744 22.17 -6.41 -11.97
C SER A 744 20.83 -6.98 -11.57
N TRP A 745 20.76 -7.51 -10.35
CA TRP A 745 19.55 -8.02 -9.75
C TRP A 745 19.45 -7.62 -8.28
N ASP A 746 18.22 -7.37 -7.83
CA ASP A 746 17.84 -7.15 -6.44
C ASP A 746 16.62 -8.04 -6.18
N ILE A 747 16.82 -9.09 -5.40
CA ILE A 747 15.80 -10.07 -5.05
C ILE A 747 15.58 -9.96 -3.55
N THR A 748 14.39 -9.51 -3.14
CA THR A 748 14.03 -9.39 -1.72
C THR A 748 12.82 -10.27 -1.43
N TYR A 749 12.98 -11.25 -0.53
CA TYR A 749 11.95 -12.17 -0.10
C TYR A 749 11.42 -11.77 1.28
N TYR A 750 10.14 -11.47 1.34
CA TYR A 750 9.37 -11.15 2.55
C TYR A 750 8.56 -12.38 2.93
N MET A 751 8.92 -13.04 4.04
CA MET A 751 8.29 -14.30 4.47
C MET A 751 7.04 -14.09 5.34
N ASN A 752 6.72 -12.85 5.71
CA ASN A 752 5.53 -12.53 6.52
C ASN A 752 5.43 -13.30 7.86
N GLY A 753 6.57 -13.63 8.47
CA GLY A 753 6.62 -14.32 9.77
C GLY A 753 6.48 -15.85 9.68
N ASN A 754 6.59 -16.44 8.51
CA ASN A 754 6.38 -17.89 8.34
C ASN A 754 7.28 -18.79 9.19
N LEU A 755 8.49 -18.34 9.55
CA LEU A 755 9.39 -19.07 10.45
C LEU A 755 9.21 -18.60 11.91
N LEU A 756 9.28 -17.28 12.15
CA LEU A 756 9.26 -16.70 13.50
C LEU A 756 7.92 -16.92 14.22
N ASN A 757 6.80 -16.92 13.50
CA ASN A 757 5.48 -17.21 14.06
C ASN A 757 5.30 -18.66 14.55
N ARG A 758 6.24 -19.56 14.22
CA ARG A 758 6.24 -20.95 14.72
C ARG A 758 6.95 -21.07 16.07
N LEU A 759 7.72 -20.06 16.47
CA LEU A 759 8.47 -20.07 17.74
C LEU A 759 7.61 -19.47 18.88
N PRO A 760 7.26 -20.23 19.93
CA PRO A 760 6.24 -19.86 20.92
C PRO A 760 6.43 -18.51 21.60
N LEU A 761 7.68 -18.10 21.86
CA LEU A 761 7.98 -16.81 22.50
C LEU A 761 8.04 -15.67 21.48
N VAL A 762 8.62 -15.93 20.30
CA VAL A 762 8.88 -14.93 19.26
C VAL A 762 7.58 -14.52 18.54
N LYS A 763 6.63 -15.44 18.37
CA LYS A 763 5.35 -15.16 17.70
C LYS A 763 4.58 -13.98 18.31
N LYS A 764 4.68 -13.76 19.62
CA LYS A 764 4.05 -12.62 20.31
C LYS A 764 4.64 -11.26 19.92
N LEU A 765 5.85 -11.24 19.39
CA LEU A 765 6.51 -10.02 18.90
C LEU A 765 6.06 -9.62 17.50
N LYS A 766 5.34 -10.50 16.79
CA LYS A 766 4.88 -10.30 15.42
C LYS A 766 6.00 -9.93 14.43
N TRP A 767 7.22 -10.37 14.72
CA TRP A 767 8.38 -10.15 13.86
C TRP A 767 8.25 -10.94 12.56
N ARG A 768 8.78 -10.38 11.46
CA ARG A 768 8.73 -10.99 10.12
C ARG A 768 10.11 -11.03 9.53
N GLU A 769 10.46 -12.17 8.91
CA GLU A 769 11.76 -12.38 8.27
C GLU A 769 11.79 -11.73 6.89
N VAL A 770 12.95 -11.17 6.55
CA VAL A 770 13.23 -10.65 5.22
C VAL A 770 14.62 -11.10 4.81
N PHE A 771 14.73 -11.64 3.61
CA PHE A 771 16.00 -12.02 3.01
C PHE A 771 16.20 -11.24 1.71
N CYS A 772 17.40 -10.75 1.50
CA CYS A 772 17.73 -10.05 0.28
C CYS A 772 19.01 -10.59 -0.34
N PHE A 773 18.99 -10.74 -1.67
CA PHE A 773 20.15 -11.13 -2.46
C PHE A 773 20.31 -10.16 -3.63
N ARG A 774 21.45 -9.46 -3.67
CA ARG A 774 21.78 -8.48 -4.68
C ARG A 774 23.06 -8.85 -5.40
N GLY A 775 23.10 -8.58 -6.68
CA GLY A 775 24.29 -8.80 -7.47
C GLY A 775 24.43 -7.82 -8.62
N LEU A 776 25.68 -7.64 -9.02
CA LEU A 776 26.11 -6.87 -10.16
C LEU A 776 27.19 -7.64 -10.91
N TRP A 777 26.89 -8.07 -12.09
CA TRP A 777 27.90 -8.42 -13.07
C TRP A 777 28.24 -7.17 -13.87
N GLY A 778 29.51 -6.86 -14.05
CA GLY A 778 29.98 -5.72 -14.81
C GLY A 778 31.23 -6.07 -15.63
N HIS A 779 31.38 -5.42 -16.74
CA HIS A 779 32.53 -5.56 -17.61
C HIS A 779 32.98 -4.16 -18.11
N LEU A 780 34.27 -3.96 -18.22
CA LEU A 780 34.87 -2.77 -18.77
C LEU A 780 35.71 -3.17 -19.96
N THR A 781 35.28 -2.78 -21.15
CA THR A 781 36.05 -3.06 -22.39
C THR A 781 37.31 -2.20 -22.49
N ASP A 782 38.33 -2.70 -23.17
CA ASP A 782 39.61 -2.01 -23.33
C ASP A 782 39.45 -0.60 -23.92
N LYS A 783 38.43 -0.38 -24.76
CA LYS A 783 38.19 0.95 -25.39
C LYS A 783 37.85 2.05 -24.36
N ASN A 784 37.28 1.69 -23.21
CA ASN A 784 36.87 2.59 -22.15
C ASN A 784 37.75 2.51 -20.89
N ASN A 785 38.77 1.67 -20.93
CA ASN A 785 39.70 1.48 -19.83
C ASN A 785 40.92 2.42 -19.97
N PRO A 786 41.08 3.42 -19.06
CA PRO A 786 42.20 4.38 -19.14
C PRO A 786 43.59 3.74 -18.91
N ALA A 787 43.67 2.54 -18.38
CA ALA A 787 44.90 1.80 -18.15
C ALA A 787 45.39 1.01 -19.39
N LYS A 788 44.61 0.96 -20.46
CA LYS A 788 44.90 0.21 -21.68
C LYS A 788 45.43 1.11 -22.82
N SER A 789 46.01 0.47 -23.81
CA SER A 789 46.48 1.20 -25.03
C SER A 789 45.29 1.82 -25.78
N GLY A 790 45.47 3.00 -26.33
CA GLY A 790 44.40 3.72 -27.02
C GLY A 790 43.47 4.51 -26.09
N SER A 791 43.90 4.78 -24.86
CA SER A 791 43.13 5.53 -23.84
C SER A 791 43.08 7.05 -24.03
N GLU A 792 43.74 7.58 -25.08
CA GLU A 792 43.73 9.02 -25.38
C GLU A 792 42.28 9.57 -25.43
N GLY A 793 42.07 10.73 -24.82
CA GLY A 793 40.78 11.39 -24.73
C GLY A 793 39.86 10.90 -23.57
N LEU A 794 40.21 9.78 -22.93
CA LEU A 794 39.52 9.32 -21.70
C LEU A 794 40.00 10.14 -20.49
N PHE A 795 39.20 10.09 -19.41
CA PHE A 795 39.62 10.61 -18.10
C PHE A 795 40.19 9.49 -17.25
N CYS A 796 41.25 9.79 -16.47
CA CYS A 796 41.76 8.90 -15.45
C CYS A 796 40.65 8.53 -14.47
N PHE A 797 40.59 7.27 -14.06
CA PHE A 797 39.71 6.85 -13.03
C PHE A 797 40.13 7.38 -11.63
N PRO A 798 39.18 7.60 -10.72
CA PRO A 798 39.50 7.84 -9.32
C PRO A 798 40.34 6.70 -8.72
N ALA A 799 41.24 7.03 -7.79
CA ALA A 799 42.15 6.06 -7.19
C ALA A 799 41.47 4.89 -6.44
N CYS A 800 40.18 5.04 -6.08
CA CYS A 800 39.40 4.01 -5.42
C CYS A 800 38.72 3.04 -6.39
N THR A 801 38.93 3.16 -7.69
CA THR A 801 38.25 2.34 -8.71
C THR A 801 39.05 1.08 -9.01
N TYR A 802 38.32 -0.05 -9.04
CA TYR A 802 38.87 -1.37 -9.34
C TYR A 802 38.16 -1.98 -10.55
N GLU A 803 38.86 -2.76 -11.33
CA GLU A 803 38.28 -3.54 -12.41
C GLU A 803 37.53 -4.73 -11.87
N MET A 804 36.29 -4.97 -12.38
CA MET A 804 35.56 -6.18 -12.05
C MET A 804 36.15 -7.39 -12.79
N GLY A 805 36.37 -8.47 -12.06
CA GLY A 805 36.75 -9.76 -12.63
C GLY A 805 35.53 -10.50 -13.22
N ARG A 806 35.71 -11.81 -13.51
CA ARG A 806 34.64 -12.66 -14.05
C ARG A 806 33.47 -12.87 -13.08
N ALA A 807 33.73 -12.84 -11.77
CA ALA A 807 32.72 -13.05 -10.75
C ALA A 807 31.87 -11.78 -10.56
N PRO A 808 30.53 -11.87 -10.44
CA PRO A 808 29.71 -10.73 -10.10
C PRO A 808 29.99 -10.25 -8.68
N TYR A 809 29.83 -8.95 -8.41
CA TYR A 809 29.74 -8.44 -7.04
C TYR A 809 28.42 -8.92 -6.41
N MET A 810 28.45 -9.40 -5.17
CA MET A 810 27.28 -9.94 -4.51
C MET A 810 27.18 -9.51 -3.04
N GLU A 811 25.95 -9.21 -2.62
CA GLU A 811 25.56 -9.01 -1.22
C GLU A 811 24.37 -9.89 -0.87
N ALA A 812 24.39 -10.44 0.34
CA ALA A 812 23.23 -11.08 0.94
C ALA A 812 22.86 -10.38 2.24
N SER A 813 21.58 -10.35 2.58
CA SER A 813 21.15 -9.87 3.89
C SER A 813 20.08 -10.77 4.49
N ALA A 814 20.08 -10.85 5.82
CA ALA A 814 18.99 -11.40 6.61
C ALA A 814 18.53 -10.30 7.57
N GLY A 815 17.23 -10.09 7.62
CA GLY A 815 16.64 -9.03 8.40
C GLY A 815 15.36 -9.44 9.10
N ILE A 816 15.01 -8.67 10.10
CA ILE A 816 13.76 -8.75 10.83
C ILE A 816 13.05 -7.43 10.68
N GLU A 817 11.84 -7.48 10.15
CA GLU A 817 10.93 -6.33 10.10
C GLU A 817 9.84 -6.43 11.15
N ASN A 818 9.06 -5.35 11.26
CA ASN A 818 7.98 -5.25 12.23
C ASN A 818 8.43 -5.10 13.70
N ILE A 819 9.68 -4.76 13.95
CA ILE A 819 10.15 -4.41 15.28
C ILE A 819 9.44 -3.11 15.69
N PHE A 820 8.72 -3.14 16.83
CA PHE A 820 7.85 -2.04 17.29
C PHE A 820 6.83 -1.55 16.25
N ASN A 821 6.41 -2.41 15.32
CA ASN A 821 5.46 -2.15 14.22
C ASN A 821 5.96 -1.18 13.12
N PHE A 822 7.20 -0.72 13.15
CA PHE A 822 7.71 0.23 12.15
C PHE A 822 9.19 0.09 11.80
N LEU A 823 9.98 -0.67 12.55
CA LEU A 823 11.42 -0.77 12.35
C LEU A 823 11.77 -2.10 11.68
N ARG A 824 12.64 -2.04 10.69
CA ARG A 824 13.32 -3.17 10.08
C ARG A 824 14.81 -3.04 10.36
N ILE A 825 15.45 -4.13 10.78
CA ILE A 825 16.90 -4.25 10.99
C ILE A 825 17.39 -5.40 10.12
N ASP A 826 18.40 -5.14 9.31
CA ASP A 826 19.06 -6.10 8.44
C ASP A 826 20.54 -6.18 8.77
N TYR A 827 21.08 -7.38 8.75
CA TYR A 827 22.51 -7.60 8.72
C TYR A 827 22.91 -7.98 7.29
N VAL A 828 23.81 -7.22 6.69
CA VAL A 828 24.19 -7.32 5.28
C VAL A 828 25.62 -7.82 5.18
N TRP A 829 25.84 -8.88 4.41
CA TRP A 829 27.17 -9.42 4.10
C TRP A 829 27.56 -9.10 2.66
N ARG A 830 28.78 -8.67 2.48
CA ARG A 830 29.48 -8.63 1.19
C ARG A 830 30.13 -9.99 0.97
N LEU A 831 29.76 -10.67 -0.10
CA LEU A 831 30.14 -12.08 -0.32
C LEU A 831 31.52 -12.22 -1.02
N ASN A 832 31.86 -11.30 -1.93
CA ASN A 832 33.10 -11.33 -2.69
C ASN A 832 33.75 -9.93 -2.81
N TYR A 833 34.87 -9.83 -3.52
CA TYR A 833 35.72 -8.59 -3.61
C TYR A 833 36.07 -8.04 -2.21
N ARG A 834 36.36 -8.91 -1.26
CA ARG A 834 36.56 -8.58 0.18
C ARG A 834 37.97 -8.07 0.51
N ASN A 835 38.83 -7.95 -0.48
CA ASN A 835 40.25 -7.58 -0.31
C ASN A 835 40.56 -6.14 -0.71
N HIS A 836 39.58 -5.39 -1.22
CA HIS A 836 39.77 -3.97 -1.54
C HIS A 836 39.96 -3.17 -0.24
N PRO A 837 40.78 -2.12 -0.25
CA PRO A 837 40.97 -1.26 0.91
C PRO A 837 39.70 -0.49 1.27
N ASP A 838 39.56 -0.13 2.53
CA ASP A 838 38.50 0.70 3.10
C ASP A 838 37.06 0.20 2.84
N ILE A 839 36.89 -1.08 2.53
CA ILE A 839 35.58 -1.69 2.33
C ILE A 839 34.94 -2.11 3.65
N GLN A 840 33.64 -2.10 3.67
CA GLN A 840 32.87 -2.74 4.71
C GLN A 840 32.50 -4.16 4.28
N LYS A 841 32.96 -5.18 5.03
CA LYS A 841 32.69 -6.60 4.74
C LYS A 841 31.27 -7.01 5.16
N SER A 842 30.75 -6.39 6.20
CA SER A 842 29.39 -6.60 6.69
C SER A 842 28.94 -5.41 7.53
N GLY A 843 27.64 -5.32 7.79
CA GLY A 843 27.12 -4.25 8.66
C GLY A 843 25.63 -4.29 8.87
N ILE A 844 25.19 -3.64 9.94
CA ILE A 844 23.79 -3.47 10.30
C ILE A 844 23.21 -2.28 9.52
N ARG A 845 21.98 -2.46 9.03
CA ARG A 845 21.17 -1.40 8.42
C ARG A 845 19.79 -1.37 9.05
N MET A 846 19.23 -0.17 9.13
CA MET A 846 17.93 0.05 9.73
C MET A 846 17.04 0.77 8.72
N THR A 847 15.80 0.35 8.61
CA THR A 847 14.82 1.01 7.74
C THR A 847 13.53 1.19 8.51
N MET A 848 12.97 2.40 8.48
CA MET A 848 11.63 2.61 8.99
C MET A 848 10.64 2.21 7.88
N ALA A 849 9.78 1.23 8.16
CA ALA A 849 8.75 0.75 7.27
C ALA A 849 7.48 0.48 8.08
N LEU A 850 6.42 1.21 7.75
CA LEU A 850 5.08 0.92 8.28
C LEU A 850 4.41 -0.06 7.31
N SER A 851 3.99 -1.20 7.85
CA SER A 851 3.20 -2.21 7.12
C SER A 851 2.02 -2.66 7.99
N PHE A 852 0.91 -3.07 7.35
CA PHE A 852 -0.18 -3.71 8.05
C PHE A 852 0.19 -5.10 8.52
#